data_10a075e25331ed0c6b0ef9760db769db
#
_entry.id   10a075e25331ed0c6b0ef9760db769db
#
_cell.length_a   1.000
_cell.length_b   1.000
_cell.length_c   1.000
_cell.angle_alpha   90.00
_cell.angle_beta   90.00
_cell.angle_gamma   90.00
#
_symmetry.space_group_name_H-M   'P 1'
#
loop_
_entity.id
_entity.type
_entity.pdbx_description
1 polymer ?
#
loop_
_entity_poly.entity_id
_entity_poly.type
_entity_poly.pdbx_seq_one_letter_code
_entity_poly.pdbx_strand_id
1 'polypeptide(L)'
;MFFGCECLISLPNISKWGSHDNLKSEVNININISNENISQESFNNSDNNISKSLIFSEYAINKEKSNSLLLNNLEIISNINNSNSNNNSDFLVKEIKENKKDDIIENISFIFAGCKALKTLPDISKWNTSNINDMSGLFFGCNSLISLPDIQKWDTSNVINMSCIFAGCNSLVSLPDLSKWHTDNVNDMNNMFLECYSLKSFPDISEWKTKNVNNMSGIFAGCISLESLPNISKWHTDNVNDMSYMFLECRNIERLPDEMSYWNTKNVIKMNGLFSGCTILKSLPDISKWNLNNTFEISSMFNGCSLLIILPNISKWKPNKVSDLSYLFTGCSSLISLPDISKWKDLNLENMKSMFAGCSSLKSLPDISNWDTSNVIDMSNIFCECNKLESLPNISKWNISNIYDMNFMFSGCNSLISLPNLSKWKTDNIITMNSLFMKCNSLIALPDISNWNTSNVYNMNLIFYGCGSLISLPDISKWNTEKVLTMNGLFLGCVSLKSLPEISKWKVANVENISCMFSMCASLKILPDISNWNISKVENMNNLFSLCKSLIVLPDISKWDTSQVTNMMLLFAECNSLISLPDLSQWNTKNVTNMSGLFHQCISLSSLPDISNWKTHNVEDMSGLFNQCSSLISLPDISNWGTTNVNNMKRLFDQCSSLITMYNISNWNISKVITREFMFRECISLKSIPDISK
;
A
#
# COMPACT_ATOMS: atom_id res chain seq x y z
N MET A 1 -6.30 -39.98 3.37
CA MET A 1 -6.58 -40.89 2.23
C MET A 1 -6.80 -40.11 0.94
N PHE A 2 -7.61 -39.04 0.93
CA PHE A 2 -7.90 -38.23 -0.28
C PHE A 2 -7.12 -36.92 -0.36
N PHE A 3 -6.07 -36.76 0.43
CA PHE A 3 -5.27 -35.54 0.49
C PHE A 3 -4.74 -35.15 -0.91
N GLY A 4 -4.97 -33.89 -1.30
CA GLY A 4 -4.48 -33.38 -2.59
C GLY A 4 -5.19 -33.87 -3.86
N CYS A 5 -6.32 -34.56 -3.74
CA CYS A 5 -7.13 -34.99 -4.90
C CYS A 5 -7.87 -33.80 -5.53
N GLU A 6 -7.14 -32.88 -6.15
CA GLU A 6 -7.67 -31.59 -6.63
C GLU A 6 -8.83 -31.71 -7.63
N CYS A 7 -8.84 -32.73 -8.45
CA CYS A 7 -9.87 -32.98 -9.49
C CYS A 7 -11.02 -33.88 -9.03
N LEU A 8 -11.06 -34.30 -7.78
CA LEU A 8 -12.10 -35.19 -7.25
C LEU A 8 -13.42 -34.42 -7.08
N ILE A 9 -14.43 -34.75 -7.89
CA ILE A 9 -15.73 -34.06 -7.91
C ILE A 9 -16.73 -34.69 -6.97
N SER A 10 -16.70 -36.02 -6.80
CA SER A 10 -17.61 -36.78 -5.92
C SER A 10 -16.92 -38.03 -5.39
N LEU A 11 -17.46 -38.54 -4.30
CA LEU A 11 -16.99 -39.76 -3.64
C LEU A 11 -18.02 -40.88 -3.75
N PRO A 12 -17.63 -42.14 -3.77
CA PRO A 12 -18.56 -43.26 -3.66
C PRO A 12 -19.16 -43.28 -2.21
N ASN A 13 -20.16 -44.13 -1.98
CA ASN A 13 -20.74 -44.26 -0.68
C ASN A 13 -19.74 -44.82 0.35
N ILE A 14 -19.31 -44.01 1.29
CA ILE A 14 -18.33 -44.31 2.34
C ILE A 14 -18.97 -44.35 3.74
N SER A 15 -20.30 -44.44 3.80
CA SER A 15 -21.05 -44.38 5.07
C SER A 15 -20.70 -45.49 6.10
N LYS A 16 -20.07 -46.54 5.62
CA LYS A 16 -19.63 -47.67 6.48
C LYS A 16 -18.15 -47.63 6.87
N TRP A 17 -17.43 -46.59 6.48
CA TRP A 17 -16.04 -46.44 6.91
C TRP A 17 -15.98 -46.15 8.41
N GLY A 18 -15.14 -46.88 9.09
CA GLY A 18 -15.06 -46.82 10.56
C GLY A 18 -15.97 -47.81 11.31
N SER A 19 -16.81 -48.60 10.64
CA SER A 19 -17.51 -49.75 11.26
C SER A 19 -16.68 -51.04 11.12
N HIS A 20 -16.62 -51.84 12.18
CA HIS A 20 -15.77 -53.03 12.29
C HIS A 20 -15.91 -54.11 11.21
N ASP A 21 -16.95 -54.06 10.31
CA ASP A 21 -17.34 -55.19 9.52
C ASP A 21 -16.94 -55.20 8.03
N ASN A 22 -16.27 -54.17 7.48
CA ASN A 22 -16.08 -54.09 6.01
C ASN A 22 -14.73 -53.55 5.49
N LEU A 23 -13.61 -54.09 5.96
CA LEU A 23 -12.29 -53.83 5.33
C LEU A 23 -11.92 -54.86 4.21
N LYS A 24 -12.89 -55.54 3.62
CA LYS A 24 -12.65 -56.53 2.55
C LYS A 24 -13.45 -56.26 1.29
N SER A 25 -13.31 -55.09 0.66
CA SER A 25 -13.71 -54.94 -0.74
C SER A 25 -12.78 -53.97 -1.43
N GLU A 26 -12.03 -54.46 -2.40
CA GLU A 26 -11.24 -53.69 -3.32
C GLU A 26 -12.13 -52.71 -4.10
N VAL A 27 -11.91 -51.41 -3.98
CA VAL A 27 -12.55 -50.40 -4.82
C VAL A 27 -11.59 -49.99 -5.92
N ASN A 28 -11.82 -50.51 -7.14
CA ASN A 28 -11.15 -50.04 -8.34
C ASN A 28 -11.73 -48.66 -8.73
N ILE A 29 -10.97 -47.61 -8.57
CA ILE A 29 -11.34 -46.26 -9.01
C ILE A 29 -10.73 -46.01 -10.38
N ASN A 30 -11.57 -45.96 -11.41
CA ASN A 30 -11.18 -45.48 -12.73
C ASN A 30 -11.19 -43.94 -12.73
N ILE A 31 -10.01 -43.32 -12.80
CA ILE A 31 -9.84 -41.88 -12.93
C ILE A 31 -9.75 -41.52 -14.42
N ASN A 32 -10.80 -40.94 -14.97
CA ASN A 32 -10.74 -40.31 -16.30
C ASN A 32 -10.16 -38.91 -16.16
N ILE A 33 -8.93 -38.70 -16.61
CA ILE A 33 -8.29 -37.38 -16.68
C ILE A 33 -8.61 -36.79 -18.06
N SER A 34 -9.48 -35.80 -18.11
CA SER A 34 -9.64 -34.95 -19.29
C SER A 34 -8.72 -33.73 -19.15
N ASN A 35 -7.68 -33.68 -20.00
CA ASN A 35 -6.83 -32.50 -20.15
C ASN A 35 -7.61 -31.40 -20.90
N GLU A 36 -8.07 -30.38 -20.24
CA GLU A 36 -8.44 -29.13 -20.91
C GLU A 36 -7.43 -28.03 -20.54
N ASN A 37 -6.78 -27.53 -21.59
CA ASN A 37 -5.88 -26.39 -21.55
C ASN A 37 -6.62 -25.12 -21.20
N ILE A 38 -6.22 -24.45 -20.12
CA ILE A 38 -6.67 -23.08 -19.81
C ILE A 38 -5.55 -22.13 -20.25
N SER A 39 -5.86 -21.38 -21.31
CA SER A 39 -5.06 -20.30 -21.85
C SER A 39 -5.07 -19.09 -20.91
N GLN A 40 -3.89 -18.49 -20.71
CA GLN A 40 -3.72 -17.19 -20.05
C GLN A 40 -4.31 -16.08 -20.95
N GLU A 41 -5.31 -15.39 -20.48
CA GLU A 41 -5.71 -14.09 -21.03
C GLU A 41 -5.18 -12.95 -20.17
N SER A 42 -4.42 -12.09 -20.84
CA SER A 42 -3.87 -10.84 -20.38
C SER A 42 -4.98 -9.79 -20.22
N PHE A 43 -5.07 -9.11 -19.08
CA PHE A 43 -5.81 -7.86 -18.94
C PHE A 43 -4.83 -6.70 -18.83
N ASN A 44 -4.65 -5.99 -19.95
CA ASN A 44 -4.21 -4.61 -19.99
C ASN A 44 -5.43 -3.72 -19.78
N ASN A 45 -5.42 -2.86 -18.77
CA ASN A 45 -6.13 -1.58 -18.82
C ASN A 45 -5.40 -0.53 -17.99
N SER A 46 -4.88 0.43 -18.73
CA SER A 46 -4.39 1.72 -18.27
C SER A 46 -5.58 2.58 -17.80
N ASP A 47 -5.49 3.23 -16.65
CA ASP A 47 -5.63 4.67 -16.49
C ASP A 47 -5.81 5.09 -15.02
N ASN A 48 -5.01 6.10 -14.65
CA ASN A 48 -5.20 7.07 -13.58
C ASN A 48 -5.51 6.57 -12.15
N ASN A 49 -4.45 6.26 -11.39
CA ASN A 49 -4.48 6.45 -9.93
C ASN A 49 -3.11 6.24 -9.28
N ILE A 50 -2.18 7.18 -9.44
CA ILE A 50 -0.85 7.13 -8.79
C ILE A 50 -0.97 7.17 -7.26
N SER A 51 -2.01 7.77 -6.70
CA SER A 51 -2.24 7.81 -5.25
C SER A 51 -2.89 6.55 -4.66
N LYS A 52 -3.59 5.77 -5.47
CA LYS A 52 -4.17 4.48 -5.01
C LYS A 52 -3.18 3.32 -5.13
N SER A 53 -2.24 3.37 -6.09
CA SER A 53 -1.30 2.27 -6.30
C SER A 53 -0.26 2.10 -5.19
N LEU A 54 0.13 3.18 -4.49
CA LEU A 54 1.10 3.11 -3.39
C LEU A 54 0.48 2.56 -2.09
N ILE A 55 -0.78 2.89 -1.80
CA ILE A 55 -1.52 2.30 -0.66
C ILE A 55 -1.85 0.83 -0.95
N PHE A 56 -2.17 0.49 -2.22
CA PHE A 56 -2.44 -0.89 -2.63
C PHE A 56 -1.18 -1.77 -2.69
N SER A 57 0.01 -1.22 -2.93
CA SER A 57 1.24 -2.01 -2.91
C SER A 57 1.64 -2.43 -1.48
N GLU A 58 1.46 -1.56 -0.47
CA GLU A 58 1.69 -1.94 0.93
C GLU A 58 0.55 -2.82 1.48
N TYR A 59 -0.68 -2.65 0.99
CA TYR A 59 -1.79 -3.57 1.27
C TYR A 59 -1.54 -4.95 0.65
N ALA A 60 -0.92 -5.01 -0.54
CA ALA A 60 -0.47 -6.25 -1.17
C ALA A 60 0.70 -6.89 -0.40
N ILE A 61 1.64 -6.12 0.13
CA ILE A 61 2.74 -6.62 0.98
C ILE A 61 2.21 -7.15 2.32
N ASN A 62 1.16 -6.54 2.89
CA ASN A 62 0.49 -7.08 4.08
C ASN A 62 -0.37 -8.30 3.76
N LYS A 63 -0.93 -8.38 2.56
CA LYS A 63 -1.57 -9.59 2.03
C LYS A 63 -0.53 -10.69 1.77
N GLU A 64 0.68 -10.32 1.33
CA GLU A 64 1.81 -11.25 1.20
C GLU A 64 2.36 -11.68 2.56
N LYS A 65 2.36 -10.83 3.59
CA LYS A 65 2.72 -11.23 4.97
C LYS A 65 1.65 -12.08 5.63
N SER A 66 0.38 -11.81 5.40
CA SER A 66 -0.72 -12.71 5.79
C SER A 66 -0.65 -14.02 5.01
N ASN A 67 -0.31 -13.96 3.72
CA ASN A 67 -0.01 -15.12 2.88
C ASN A 67 1.32 -15.80 3.28
N SER A 68 2.30 -15.10 3.87
CA SER A 68 3.55 -15.71 4.34
C SER A 68 3.36 -16.48 5.66
N LEU A 69 2.39 -16.12 6.49
CA LEU A 69 1.97 -16.98 7.62
C LEU A 69 1.16 -18.18 7.13
N LEU A 70 0.31 -18.00 6.11
CA LEU A 70 -0.26 -19.13 5.35
C LEU A 70 0.84 -19.96 4.67
N LEU A 71 1.84 -19.29 4.07
CA LEU A 71 2.99 -19.94 3.41
C LEU A 71 3.92 -20.63 4.40
N ASN A 72 4.12 -20.12 5.61
CA ASN A 72 4.88 -20.82 6.66
C ASN A 72 4.13 -22.08 7.14
N ASN A 73 2.81 -22.04 7.24
CA ASN A 73 2.02 -23.23 7.49
C ASN A 73 1.94 -24.14 6.26
N LEU A 74 1.94 -23.57 5.04
CA LEU A 74 2.03 -24.30 3.78
C LEU A 74 3.47 -24.80 3.50
N GLU A 75 4.50 -24.14 4.00
CA GLU A 75 5.91 -24.58 3.91
C GLU A 75 6.20 -25.75 4.84
N ILE A 76 5.54 -25.83 5.98
CA ILE A 76 5.50 -27.07 6.79
C ILE A 76 4.80 -28.19 6.01
N ILE A 77 3.71 -27.89 5.31
CA ILE A 77 2.99 -28.84 4.44
C ILE A 77 3.80 -29.17 3.17
N SER A 78 4.51 -28.20 2.55
CA SER A 78 5.36 -28.44 1.36
C SER A 78 6.64 -29.19 1.70
N ASN A 79 7.19 -28.99 2.88
CA ASN A 79 8.37 -29.76 3.33
C ASN A 79 8.00 -31.21 3.68
N ILE A 80 6.75 -31.47 4.05
CA ILE A 80 6.18 -32.84 4.11
C ILE A 80 6.00 -33.39 2.69
N ASN A 81 5.63 -32.57 1.69
CA ASN A 81 5.43 -32.99 0.29
C ASN A 81 6.75 -33.19 -0.45
N ASN A 82 7.80 -32.42 -0.18
CA ASN A 82 9.11 -32.55 -0.85
C ASN A 82 9.95 -33.75 -0.34
N SER A 83 9.60 -34.32 0.80
CA SER A 83 10.23 -35.55 1.29
C SER A 83 9.60 -36.84 0.69
N ASN A 84 8.48 -36.73 -0.05
CA ASN A 84 7.71 -37.86 -0.54
C ASN A 84 7.53 -37.93 -2.07
N SER A 85 8.40 -37.30 -2.86
CA SER A 85 8.31 -37.36 -4.34
C SER A 85 8.99 -38.56 -4.96
N ASN A 86 9.21 -39.65 -4.26
CA ASN A 86 9.55 -40.93 -4.86
C ASN A 86 9.04 -42.10 -3.99
N ASN A 87 8.07 -42.85 -4.57
CA ASN A 87 7.70 -44.24 -4.24
C ASN A 87 7.17 -44.53 -2.81
N ASN A 88 5.93 -44.10 -2.46
CA ASN A 88 5.35 -44.60 -1.22
C ASN A 88 3.81 -44.86 -1.23
N SER A 89 3.16 -45.00 -2.37
CA SER A 89 1.79 -45.60 -2.41
C SER A 89 1.77 -47.03 -1.90
N ASP A 90 2.86 -47.79 -2.10
CA ASP A 90 2.96 -49.18 -1.67
C ASP A 90 3.37 -49.37 -0.22
N PHE A 91 3.98 -48.34 0.41
CA PHE A 91 4.46 -48.45 1.80
C PHE A 91 3.30 -48.28 2.80
N LEU A 92 2.39 -47.34 2.56
CA LEU A 92 1.20 -47.16 3.43
C LEU A 92 0.21 -48.33 3.36
N VAL A 93 0.07 -48.95 2.18
CA VAL A 93 -0.76 -50.17 2.05
C VAL A 93 -0.12 -51.37 2.72
N LYS A 94 1.19 -51.41 2.89
CA LYS A 94 1.91 -52.52 3.56
C LYS A 94 1.86 -52.42 5.07
N GLU A 95 1.94 -51.21 5.67
CA GLU A 95 1.86 -51.01 7.11
C GLU A 95 0.45 -51.32 7.65
N ILE A 96 -0.61 -51.09 6.88
CA ILE A 96 -1.99 -51.45 7.24
C ILE A 96 -2.24 -52.97 7.22
N LYS A 97 -1.37 -53.75 6.52
CA LYS A 97 -1.55 -55.23 6.39
C LYS A 97 -0.87 -56.07 7.48
N GLU A 98 0.01 -55.48 8.30
CA GLU A 98 0.83 -56.30 9.22
C GLU A 98 0.43 -56.17 10.72
N ASN A 99 -0.49 -55.25 11.12
CA ASN A 99 -0.95 -55.21 12.52
C ASN A 99 -2.34 -55.79 12.70
N LYS A 100 -2.38 -57.06 13.02
CA LYS A 100 -3.54 -57.78 13.53
C LYS A 100 -3.65 -57.56 15.03
N LYS A 101 -4.43 -56.51 15.44
CA LYS A 101 -5.20 -56.41 16.67
C LYS A 101 -5.93 -55.07 16.67
N ASP A 102 -7.27 -55.12 16.67
CA ASP A 102 -8.22 -54.03 16.97
C ASP A 102 -7.67 -52.59 16.75
N ASP A 103 -7.40 -52.20 15.49
CA ASP A 103 -6.91 -50.85 15.17
C ASP A 103 -8.05 -49.86 15.38
N ILE A 104 -8.10 -49.27 16.55
CA ILE A 104 -8.95 -48.14 16.88
C ILE A 104 -8.45 -46.95 16.05
N ILE A 105 -9.27 -46.43 15.15
CA ILE A 105 -8.95 -45.20 14.41
C ILE A 105 -9.06 -44.03 15.39
N GLU A 106 -7.93 -43.41 15.75
CA GLU A 106 -7.88 -42.26 16.65
C GLU A 106 -7.70 -40.93 15.92
N ASN A 107 -7.39 -40.94 14.64
CA ASN A 107 -7.05 -39.75 13.84
C ASN A 107 -7.69 -39.80 12.46
N ILE A 108 -8.46 -38.74 12.12
CA ILE A 108 -9.05 -38.53 10.80
C ILE A 108 -8.57 -37.19 10.20
N SER A 109 -7.47 -36.64 10.71
CA SER A 109 -6.94 -35.36 10.25
C SER A 109 -6.61 -35.42 8.75
N PHE A 110 -6.88 -34.30 8.07
CA PHE A 110 -6.56 -34.06 6.67
C PHE A 110 -7.06 -35.11 5.64
N ILE A 111 -8.04 -35.96 5.97
CA ILE A 111 -8.54 -37.02 5.07
C ILE A 111 -8.99 -36.46 3.72
N PHE A 112 -9.73 -35.37 3.70
CA PHE A 112 -10.23 -34.73 2.47
C PHE A 112 -9.46 -33.45 2.10
N ALA A 113 -8.36 -33.18 2.78
CA ALA A 113 -7.63 -31.94 2.57
C ALA A 113 -7.17 -31.78 1.12
N GLY A 114 -7.36 -30.57 0.55
CA GLY A 114 -6.96 -30.24 -0.81
C GLY A 114 -7.84 -30.82 -1.91
N CYS A 115 -9.00 -31.40 -1.59
CA CYS A 115 -9.98 -31.84 -2.60
C CYS A 115 -10.74 -30.64 -3.17
N LYS A 116 -10.05 -29.78 -3.94
CA LYS A 116 -10.53 -28.46 -4.40
C LYS A 116 -11.82 -28.53 -5.23
N ALA A 117 -12.01 -29.58 -6.03
CA ALA A 117 -13.18 -29.74 -6.91
C ALA A 117 -14.37 -30.47 -6.23
N LEU A 118 -14.19 -30.99 -5.02
CA LEU A 118 -15.21 -31.75 -4.31
C LEU A 118 -16.40 -30.84 -3.93
N LYS A 119 -17.57 -31.10 -4.51
CA LYS A 119 -18.78 -30.28 -4.29
C LYS A 119 -19.68 -30.78 -3.18
N THR A 120 -19.75 -32.09 -3.00
CA THR A 120 -20.61 -32.75 -2.03
C THR A 120 -19.90 -34.00 -1.46
N LEU A 121 -20.26 -34.36 -0.26
CA LEU A 121 -19.82 -35.61 0.40
C LEU A 121 -20.95 -36.63 0.42
N PRO A 122 -20.68 -37.92 0.38
CA PRO A 122 -21.64 -38.95 0.67
C PRO A 122 -22.06 -38.86 2.16
N ASP A 123 -23.07 -39.64 2.54
CA ASP A 123 -23.52 -39.71 3.96
C ASP A 123 -22.40 -40.27 4.84
N ILE A 124 -21.76 -39.41 5.62
CA ILE A 124 -20.76 -39.73 6.64
C ILE A 124 -21.34 -39.64 8.07
N SER A 125 -22.64 -39.42 8.20
CA SER A 125 -23.31 -39.28 9.51
C SER A 125 -23.17 -40.50 10.43
N LYS A 126 -22.87 -41.65 9.80
CA LYS A 126 -22.76 -42.94 10.52
C LYS A 126 -21.32 -43.30 10.88
N TRP A 127 -20.37 -42.43 10.64
CA TRP A 127 -19.01 -42.71 11.10
C TRP A 127 -18.95 -42.84 12.61
N ASN A 128 -18.24 -43.83 13.06
CA ASN A 128 -17.94 -43.97 14.52
C ASN A 128 -16.75 -43.06 14.84
N THR A 129 -17.01 -41.96 15.51
CA THR A 129 -15.99 -40.95 15.88
C THR A 129 -15.63 -40.97 17.34
N SER A 130 -16.16 -41.93 18.11
CA SER A 130 -16.00 -41.96 19.58
C SER A 130 -14.55 -42.09 20.07
N ASN A 131 -13.64 -42.63 19.25
CA ASN A 131 -12.22 -42.77 19.59
C ASN A 131 -11.32 -41.71 18.93
N ILE A 132 -11.91 -40.77 18.16
CA ILE A 132 -11.14 -39.77 17.44
C ILE A 132 -10.64 -38.68 18.39
N ASN A 133 -9.33 -38.45 18.42
CA ASN A 133 -8.70 -37.38 19.19
C ASN A 133 -8.21 -36.20 18.31
N ASP A 134 -8.02 -36.42 17.00
CA ASP A 134 -7.56 -35.39 16.05
C ASP A 134 -8.44 -35.37 14.79
N MET A 135 -9.11 -34.21 14.59
CA MET A 135 -9.93 -33.89 13.41
C MET A 135 -9.33 -32.74 12.58
N SER A 136 -8.09 -32.36 12.89
CA SER A 136 -7.49 -31.16 12.26
C SER A 136 -7.48 -31.26 10.74
N GLY A 137 -7.82 -30.14 10.08
CA GLY A 137 -7.78 -30.02 8.63
C GLY A 137 -8.63 -31.03 7.85
N LEU A 138 -9.64 -31.66 8.47
CA LEU A 138 -10.43 -32.74 7.85
C LEU A 138 -10.93 -32.38 6.45
N PHE A 139 -11.45 -31.16 6.26
CA PHE A 139 -11.93 -30.61 4.98
C PHE A 139 -11.07 -29.45 4.48
N PHE A 140 -9.84 -29.32 4.97
CA PHE A 140 -8.96 -28.20 4.61
C PHE A 140 -8.83 -28.04 3.08
N GLY A 141 -9.10 -26.83 2.56
CA GLY A 141 -8.93 -26.53 1.13
C GLY A 141 -9.93 -27.24 0.21
N CYS A 142 -11.07 -27.70 0.71
CA CYS A 142 -12.17 -28.18 -0.12
C CYS A 142 -12.95 -26.99 -0.71
N ASN A 143 -12.30 -26.23 -1.61
CA ASN A 143 -12.78 -24.93 -2.08
C ASN A 143 -14.19 -24.94 -2.71
N SER A 144 -14.56 -26.04 -3.40
CA SER A 144 -15.86 -26.16 -4.07
C SER A 144 -16.96 -26.81 -3.24
N LEU A 145 -16.67 -27.18 -1.99
CA LEU A 145 -17.64 -27.86 -1.12
C LEU A 145 -18.76 -26.89 -0.73
N ILE A 146 -19.98 -27.20 -1.14
CA ILE A 146 -21.16 -26.29 -0.98
C ILE A 146 -21.88 -26.57 0.34
N SER A 147 -21.95 -27.82 0.76
CA SER A 147 -22.64 -28.25 1.98
C SER A 147 -22.02 -29.54 2.51
N LEU A 148 -22.24 -29.77 3.80
CA LEU A 148 -21.86 -30.99 4.49
C LEU A 148 -23.08 -31.84 4.77
N PRO A 149 -22.95 -33.20 4.83
CA PRO A 149 -24.01 -34.05 5.35
C PRO A 149 -24.22 -33.82 6.88
N ASP A 150 -25.26 -34.40 7.43
CA ASP A 150 -25.55 -34.28 8.86
C ASP A 150 -24.44 -34.95 9.70
N ILE A 151 -23.60 -34.16 10.34
CA ILE A 151 -22.51 -34.57 11.23
C ILE A 151 -22.82 -34.28 12.72
N GLN A 152 -24.05 -33.90 13.04
CA GLN A 152 -24.47 -33.59 14.43
C GLN A 152 -24.26 -34.79 15.40
N LYS A 153 -24.36 -35.98 14.84
CA LYS A 153 -24.26 -37.23 15.64
C LYS A 153 -22.83 -37.69 15.94
N TRP A 154 -21.84 -37.00 15.37
CA TRP A 154 -20.46 -37.36 15.67
C TRP A 154 -20.17 -37.14 17.15
N ASP A 155 -19.60 -38.17 17.76
CA ASP A 155 -19.09 -38.07 19.12
C ASP A 155 -17.72 -37.41 19.09
N THR A 156 -17.65 -36.17 19.57
CA THR A 156 -16.41 -35.37 19.60
C THR A 156 -15.84 -35.28 21.03
N SER A 157 -16.34 -36.11 21.97
CA SER A 157 -15.96 -36.04 23.40
C SER A 157 -14.47 -36.29 23.66
N ASN A 158 -13.81 -37.06 22.80
CA ASN A 158 -12.38 -37.35 22.91
C ASN A 158 -11.49 -36.43 22.02
N VAL A 159 -12.08 -35.53 21.25
CA VAL A 159 -11.31 -34.67 20.32
C VAL A 159 -10.53 -33.63 21.11
N ILE A 160 -9.22 -33.55 20.81
CA ILE A 160 -8.27 -32.62 21.40
C ILE A 160 -7.93 -31.49 20.41
N ASN A 161 -7.88 -31.83 19.12
CA ASN A 161 -7.48 -30.90 18.06
C ASN A 161 -8.57 -30.75 17.00
N MET A 162 -9.10 -29.53 16.87
CA MET A 162 -10.10 -29.12 15.88
C MET A 162 -9.57 -28.03 14.92
N SER A 163 -8.25 -27.84 14.87
CA SER A 163 -7.67 -26.79 14.03
C SER A 163 -7.94 -27.00 12.53
N CYS A 164 -8.20 -25.94 11.80
CA CYS A 164 -8.35 -25.95 10.35
C CYS A 164 -9.44 -26.89 9.77
N ILE A 165 -10.38 -27.43 10.56
CA ILE A 165 -11.35 -28.45 10.08
C ILE A 165 -11.99 -28.03 8.76
N PHE A 166 -12.46 -26.79 8.64
CA PHE A 166 -13.17 -26.26 7.48
C PHE A 166 -12.37 -25.16 6.75
N ALA A 167 -11.10 -24.98 7.10
CA ALA A 167 -10.29 -23.93 6.53
C ALA A 167 -10.21 -24.05 4.99
N GLY A 168 -10.45 -22.95 4.27
CA GLY A 168 -10.45 -22.94 2.81
C GLY A 168 -11.67 -23.58 2.15
N CYS A 169 -12.74 -23.86 2.90
CA CYS A 169 -14.03 -24.28 2.30
C CYS A 169 -14.78 -23.05 1.74
N ASN A 170 -14.23 -22.47 0.67
CA ASN A 170 -14.64 -21.13 0.18
C ASN A 170 -16.10 -21.07 -0.30
N SER A 171 -16.64 -22.17 -0.82
CA SER A 171 -18.02 -22.27 -1.34
C SER A 171 -19.04 -22.75 -0.31
N LEU A 172 -18.62 -23.03 0.92
CA LEU A 172 -19.50 -23.54 1.98
C LEU A 172 -20.47 -22.45 2.42
N VAL A 173 -21.76 -22.63 2.13
CA VAL A 173 -22.80 -21.61 2.39
C VAL A 173 -23.35 -21.68 3.80
N SER A 174 -23.44 -22.91 4.35
CA SER A 174 -23.93 -23.18 5.68
C SER A 174 -23.28 -24.41 6.28
N LEU A 175 -23.25 -24.46 7.60
CA LEU A 175 -22.81 -25.65 8.36
C LEU A 175 -24.05 -26.44 8.83
N PRO A 176 -23.97 -27.78 8.98
CA PRO A 176 -24.99 -28.57 9.66
C PRO A 176 -25.09 -28.16 11.12
N ASP A 177 -26.06 -28.67 11.82
CA ASP A 177 -26.17 -28.47 13.27
C ASP A 177 -24.96 -29.06 13.99
N LEU A 178 -24.21 -28.24 14.74
CA LEU A 178 -23.04 -28.61 15.53
C LEU A 178 -23.30 -28.50 17.06
N SER A 179 -24.56 -28.29 17.47
CA SER A 179 -24.91 -28.05 18.86
C SER A 179 -24.57 -29.23 19.82
N LYS A 180 -24.45 -30.43 19.26
CA LYS A 180 -24.10 -31.64 20.04
C LYS A 180 -22.61 -31.95 20.07
N TRP A 181 -21.80 -31.18 19.40
CA TRP A 181 -20.36 -31.38 19.49
C TRP A 181 -19.85 -31.02 20.88
N HIS A 182 -19.13 -31.94 21.49
CA HIS A 182 -18.45 -31.76 22.75
C HIS A 182 -17.08 -31.15 22.48
N THR A 183 -16.78 -30.03 23.11
CA THR A 183 -15.49 -29.35 22.98
C THR A 183 -14.71 -29.25 24.27
N ASP A 184 -15.14 -30.02 25.29
CA ASP A 184 -14.59 -30.01 26.65
C ASP A 184 -13.09 -30.32 26.68
N ASN A 185 -12.60 -31.18 25.78
CA ASN A 185 -11.22 -31.64 25.73
C ASN A 185 -10.40 -30.90 24.65
N VAL A 186 -11.03 -30.06 23.85
CA VAL A 186 -10.35 -29.36 22.76
C VAL A 186 -9.38 -28.30 23.29
N ASN A 187 -8.13 -28.35 22.85
CA ASN A 187 -7.11 -27.40 23.21
C ASN A 187 -6.73 -26.47 22.05
N ASP A 188 -6.99 -26.87 20.81
CA ASP A 188 -6.66 -26.06 19.60
C ASP A 188 -7.86 -25.98 18.67
N MET A 189 -8.26 -24.71 18.37
CA MET A 189 -9.32 -24.35 17.43
C MET A 189 -8.82 -23.36 16.35
N ASN A 190 -7.49 -23.24 16.21
CA ASN A 190 -6.96 -22.24 15.28
C ASN A 190 -7.46 -22.47 13.85
N ASN A 191 -7.74 -21.38 13.15
CA ASN A 191 -8.12 -21.39 11.74
C ASN A 191 -9.30 -22.30 11.39
N MET A 192 -10.16 -22.66 12.37
CA MET A 192 -11.20 -23.67 12.16
C MET A 192 -12.11 -23.36 10.97
N PHE A 193 -12.43 -22.08 10.74
CA PHE A 193 -13.27 -21.61 9.63
C PHE A 193 -12.53 -20.59 8.75
N LEU A 194 -11.21 -20.62 8.75
CA LEU A 194 -10.38 -19.73 7.93
C LEU A 194 -10.84 -19.77 6.47
N GLU A 195 -11.07 -18.59 5.86
CA GLU A 195 -11.44 -18.43 4.44
C GLU A 195 -12.74 -19.16 4.03
N CYS A 196 -13.68 -19.39 4.93
CA CYS A 196 -15.03 -19.80 4.58
C CYS A 196 -15.80 -18.61 3.98
N TYR A 197 -15.40 -18.18 2.75
CA TYR A 197 -15.86 -16.91 2.14
C TYR A 197 -17.38 -16.81 1.97
N SER A 198 -18.08 -17.94 1.73
CA SER A 198 -19.52 -17.95 1.44
C SER A 198 -20.38 -18.15 2.67
N LEU A 199 -19.79 -18.42 3.85
CA LEU A 199 -20.53 -18.70 5.08
C LEU A 199 -21.16 -17.42 5.62
N LYS A 200 -22.49 -17.40 5.71
CA LYS A 200 -23.26 -16.21 6.15
C LYS A 200 -23.61 -16.21 7.62
N SER A 201 -23.81 -17.38 8.19
CA SER A 201 -24.18 -17.57 9.60
C SER A 201 -23.70 -18.90 10.13
N PHE A 202 -23.65 -19.04 11.44
CA PHE A 202 -23.31 -20.26 12.11
C PHE A 202 -24.56 -20.96 12.66
N PRO A 203 -24.54 -22.31 12.81
CA PRO A 203 -25.51 -23.02 13.63
C PRO A 203 -25.32 -22.63 15.10
N ASP A 204 -26.21 -23.10 15.95
CA ASP A 204 -26.06 -22.91 17.41
C ASP A 204 -24.83 -23.66 17.94
N ILE A 205 -23.85 -22.91 18.41
CA ILE A 205 -22.64 -23.38 19.07
C ILE A 205 -22.52 -22.85 20.52
N SER A 206 -23.65 -22.42 21.11
CA SER A 206 -23.69 -21.80 22.43
C SER A 206 -23.26 -22.79 23.56
N GLU A 207 -23.37 -24.08 23.31
CA GLU A 207 -22.96 -25.11 24.29
C GLU A 207 -21.47 -25.47 24.22
N TRP A 208 -20.73 -24.93 23.25
CA TRP A 208 -19.31 -25.20 23.14
C TRP A 208 -18.56 -24.68 24.35
N LYS A 209 -17.76 -25.53 24.98
CA LYS A 209 -16.95 -25.23 26.16
C LYS A 209 -15.50 -25.02 25.72
N THR A 210 -15.00 -23.82 25.86
CA THR A 210 -13.64 -23.47 25.42
C THR A 210 -12.63 -23.34 26.57
N LYS A 211 -12.96 -23.86 27.74
CA LYS A 211 -12.12 -23.72 28.92
C LYS A 211 -10.69 -24.25 28.75
N ASN A 212 -10.52 -25.30 27.96
CA ASN A 212 -9.22 -25.94 27.74
C ASN A 212 -8.52 -25.40 26.47
N VAL A 213 -9.19 -24.58 25.69
CA VAL A 213 -8.62 -24.01 24.43
C VAL A 213 -7.53 -23.02 24.77
N ASN A 214 -6.36 -23.24 24.18
CA ASN A 214 -5.21 -22.34 24.31
C ASN A 214 -4.95 -21.51 23.05
N ASN A 215 -5.43 -21.98 21.89
CA ASN A 215 -5.22 -21.31 20.61
C ASN A 215 -6.56 -21.12 19.86
N MET A 216 -6.93 -19.85 19.66
CA MET A 216 -8.12 -19.41 18.91
C MET A 216 -7.74 -18.53 17.71
N SER A 217 -6.46 -18.54 17.30
CA SER A 217 -6.00 -17.67 16.22
C SER A 217 -6.75 -17.98 14.92
N GLY A 218 -7.15 -16.93 14.20
CA GLY A 218 -7.77 -17.05 12.89
C GLY A 218 -9.08 -17.84 12.81
N ILE A 219 -9.75 -18.14 13.94
CA ILE A 219 -10.90 -19.07 13.96
C ILE A 219 -11.99 -18.68 12.94
N PHE A 220 -12.25 -17.38 12.71
CA PHE A 220 -13.20 -16.85 11.73
C PHE A 220 -12.53 -16.03 10.63
N ALA A 221 -11.20 -16.08 10.53
CA ALA A 221 -10.46 -15.24 9.57
C ALA A 221 -10.94 -15.49 8.14
N GLY A 222 -11.16 -14.41 7.37
CA GLY A 222 -11.62 -14.53 5.99
C GLY A 222 -13.08 -14.94 5.80
N CYS A 223 -13.89 -15.02 6.86
CA CYS A 223 -15.34 -15.24 6.71
C CYS A 223 -16.01 -13.95 6.19
N ILE A 224 -15.72 -13.57 4.93
CA ILE A 224 -16.07 -12.26 4.35
C ILE A 224 -17.59 -12.03 4.24
N SER A 225 -18.38 -13.10 4.12
CA SER A 225 -19.85 -13.02 4.02
C SER A 225 -20.58 -13.13 5.36
N LEU A 226 -19.84 -13.34 6.45
CA LEU A 226 -20.42 -13.55 7.77
C LEU A 226 -21.07 -12.26 8.29
N GLU A 227 -22.38 -12.30 8.51
CA GLU A 227 -23.17 -11.11 8.91
C GLU A 227 -23.20 -10.93 10.45
N SER A 228 -23.11 -12.01 11.20
CA SER A 228 -23.08 -12.01 12.67
C SER A 228 -22.37 -13.23 13.23
N LEU A 229 -21.78 -13.08 14.41
CA LEU A 229 -21.24 -14.21 15.14
C LEU A 229 -22.35 -15.02 15.82
N PRO A 230 -22.12 -16.33 16.06
CA PRO A 230 -23.00 -17.15 16.86
C PRO A 230 -23.01 -16.68 18.32
N ASN A 231 -23.92 -17.25 19.13
CA ASN A 231 -23.90 -17.04 20.59
C ASN A 231 -22.63 -17.69 21.19
N ILE A 232 -21.74 -16.85 21.72
CA ILE A 232 -20.47 -17.23 22.34
C ILE A 232 -20.44 -16.94 23.85
N SER A 233 -21.63 -16.81 24.48
CA SER A 233 -21.76 -16.41 25.89
C SER A 233 -21.08 -17.37 26.89
N LYS A 234 -20.95 -18.64 26.50
CA LYS A 234 -20.27 -19.66 27.32
C LYS A 234 -18.80 -19.88 26.98
N TRP A 235 -18.27 -19.10 26.06
CA TRP A 235 -16.85 -19.22 25.74
C TRP A 235 -15.98 -18.66 26.85
N HIS A 236 -15.08 -19.47 27.33
CA HIS A 236 -14.08 -19.15 28.35
C HIS A 236 -12.73 -18.90 27.64
N THR A 237 -12.06 -17.80 27.95
CA THR A 237 -10.77 -17.46 27.36
C THR A 237 -9.62 -17.48 28.37
N ASP A 238 -9.84 -18.09 29.55
CA ASP A 238 -8.88 -18.07 30.66
C ASP A 238 -7.54 -18.71 30.31
N ASN A 239 -7.53 -19.72 29.45
CA ASN A 239 -6.34 -20.45 29.02
C ASN A 239 -5.83 -20.03 27.63
N VAL A 240 -6.54 -19.15 26.94
CA VAL A 240 -6.16 -18.72 25.58
C VAL A 240 -4.90 -17.89 25.65
N ASN A 241 -3.91 -18.26 24.85
CA ASN A 241 -2.65 -17.51 24.68
C ASN A 241 -2.53 -16.84 23.31
N ASP A 242 -3.26 -17.30 22.29
CA ASP A 242 -3.24 -16.74 20.95
C ASP A 242 -4.67 -16.48 20.43
N MET A 243 -4.97 -15.19 20.18
CA MET A 243 -6.20 -14.69 19.57
C MET A 243 -5.91 -13.92 18.29
N SER A 244 -4.68 -14.06 17.74
CA SER A 244 -4.30 -13.29 16.56
C SER A 244 -5.21 -13.61 15.38
N TYR A 245 -5.54 -12.58 14.59
CA TYR A 245 -6.33 -12.70 13.36
C TYR A 245 -7.72 -13.34 13.51
N MET A 246 -8.27 -13.45 14.73
CA MET A 246 -9.50 -14.20 15.01
C MET A 246 -10.67 -13.78 14.12
N PHE A 247 -10.79 -12.49 13.82
CA PHE A 247 -11.83 -11.89 12.95
C PHE A 247 -11.24 -11.19 11.73
N LEU A 248 -10.01 -11.53 11.34
CA LEU A 248 -9.36 -10.96 10.17
C LEU A 248 -10.30 -11.04 8.96
N GLU A 249 -10.50 -9.87 8.26
CA GLU A 249 -11.29 -9.82 7.03
C GLU A 249 -12.75 -10.30 7.17
N CYS A 250 -13.33 -10.25 8.37
CA CYS A 250 -14.78 -10.45 8.56
C CYS A 250 -15.52 -9.18 8.11
N ARG A 251 -15.57 -8.95 6.79
CA ARG A 251 -15.98 -7.67 6.18
C ARG A 251 -17.44 -7.30 6.38
N ASN A 252 -18.34 -8.28 6.66
CA ASN A 252 -19.78 -8.08 6.79
C ASN A 252 -20.28 -8.11 8.23
N ILE A 253 -19.38 -8.17 9.22
CA ILE A 253 -19.78 -8.06 10.64
C ILE A 253 -19.94 -6.59 11.00
N GLU A 254 -21.18 -6.18 11.29
CA GLU A 254 -21.50 -4.81 11.71
C GLU A 254 -21.28 -4.62 13.22
N ARG A 255 -21.49 -5.65 14.02
CA ARG A 255 -21.35 -5.64 15.48
C ARG A 255 -20.82 -6.98 15.98
N LEU A 256 -20.04 -6.91 17.04
CA LEU A 256 -19.56 -8.08 17.79
C LEU A 256 -20.43 -8.31 19.04
N PRO A 257 -20.54 -9.55 19.52
CA PRO A 257 -21.30 -9.87 20.72
C PRO A 257 -20.79 -9.15 21.97
N ASP A 258 -21.71 -8.62 22.78
CA ASP A 258 -21.37 -7.90 24.01
C ASP A 258 -20.68 -8.82 25.05
N GLU A 259 -20.88 -10.12 24.96
CA GLU A 259 -20.25 -11.15 25.78
C GLU A 259 -18.73 -11.15 25.72
N MET A 260 -18.14 -10.67 24.65
CA MET A 260 -16.70 -10.48 24.52
C MET A 260 -16.14 -9.53 25.59
N SER A 261 -16.99 -8.68 26.19
CA SER A 261 -16.61 -7.82 27.32
C SER A 261 -16.19 -8.61 28.57
N TYR A 262 -16.62 -9.87 28.68
CA TYR A 262 -16.31 -10.76 29.81
C TYR A 262 -15.09 -11.64 29.55
N TRP A 263 -14.49 -11.58 28.37
CA TRP A 263 -13.32 -12.39 28.06
C TRP A 263 -12.14 -12.07 29.00
N ASN A 264 -11.55 -13.10 29.56
CA ASN A 264 -10.35 -12.97 30.38
C ASN A 264 -9.11 -13.07 29.48
N THR A 265 -8.45 -11.91 29.22
CA THR A 265 -7.29 -11.83 28.35
C THR A 265 -5.95 -11.87 29.09
N LYS A 266 -5.96 -12.20 30.39
CA LYS A 266 -4.75 -12.16 31.25
C LYS A 266 -3.60 -13.02 30.72
N ASN A 267 -3.92 -14.17 30.10
CA ASN A 267 -2.92 -15.10 29.58
C ASN A 267 -2.63 -14.91 28.09
N VAL A 268 -3.34 -14.00 27.43
CA VAL A 268 -3.17 -13.79 25.99
C VAL A 268 -1.82 -13.11 25.69
N ILE A 269 -1.06 -13.74 24.80
CA ILE A 269 0.26 -13.30 24.35
C ILE A 269 0.15 -12.58 23.03
N LYS A 270 -0.73 -13.05 22.12
CA LYS A 270 -0.88 -12.54 20.75
C LYS A 270 -2.31 -12.12 20.46
N MET A 271 -2.46 -10.89 19.94
CA MET A 271 -3.72 -10.29 19.48
C MET A 271 -3.54 -9.50 18.16
N ASN A 272 -2.42 -9.73 17.45
CA ASN A 272 -2.17 -9.01 16.22
C ASN A 272 -3.26 -9.29 15.19
N GLY A 273 -3.70 -8.24 14.51
CA GLY A 273 -4.73 -8.32 13.49
C GLY A 273 -6.11 -8.83 13.96
N LEU A 274 -6.41 -8.81 15.27
CA LEU A 274 -7.62 -9.41 15.85
C LEU A 274 -8.91 -9.01 15.11
N PHE A 275 -9.06 -7.73 14.75
CA PHE A 275 -10.20 -7.18 14.01
C PHE A 275 -9.80 -6.61 12.65
N SER A 276 -8.61 -6.93 12.17
CA SER A 276 -8.11 -6.36 10.92
C SER A 276 -9.05 -6.67 9.75
N GLY A 277 -9.37 -5.66 8.93
CA GLY A 277 -10.25 -5.83 7.77
C GLY A 277 -11.75 -5.98 8.08
N CYS A 278 -12.19 -5.76 9.33
CA CYS A 278 -13.61 -5.67 9.66
C CYS A 278 -14.19 -4.33 9.18
N THR A 279 -14.37 -4.19 7.86
CA THR A 279 -14.59 -2.89 7.20
C THR A 279 -15.88 -2.20 7.58
N ILE A 280 -16.97 -2.94 7.88
CA ILE A 280 -18.26 -2.35 8.25
C ILE A 280 -18.53 -2.37 9.77
N LEU A 281 -17.54 -2.78 10.58
CA LEU A 281 -17.68 -2.80 12.03
C LEU A 281 -17.82 -1.37 12.57
N LYS A 282 -18.98 -1.04 13.14
CA LYS A 282 -19.31 0.32 13.61
C LYS A 282 -18.92 0.60 15.03
N SER A 283 -18.90 -0.44 15.87
CA SER A 283 -18.56 -0.35 17.29
C SER A 283 -18.01 -1.66 17.79
N LEU A 284 -17.22 -1.57 18.86
CA LEU A 284 -16.73 -2.73 19.62
C LEU A 284 -17.52 -2.89 20.92
N PRO A 285 -17.65 -4.12 21.46
CA PRO A 285 -18.10 -4.32 22.84
C PRO A 285 -17.17 -3.60 23.83
N ASP A 286 -17.56 -3.53 25.10
CA ASP A 286 -16.71 -2.90 26.12
C ASP A 286 -15.49 -3.78 26.44
N ILE A 287 -14.39 -3.53 25.74
CA ILE A 287 -13.09 -4.19 25.94
C ILE A 287 -12.20 -3.47 26.97
N SER A 288 -12.73 -2.52 27.73
CA SER A 288 -11.96 -1.73 28.71
C SER A 288 -11.35 -2.56 29.85
N LYS A 289 -11.93 -3.74 30.09
CA LYS A 289 -11.48 -4.68 31.13
C LYS A 289 -10.42 -5.67 30.65
N TRP A 290 -10.13 -5.71 29.37
CA TRP A 290 -9.11 -6.61 28.84
C TRP A 290 -7.75 -6.30 29.46
N ASN A 291 -7.04 -7.34 29.85
CA ASN A 291 -5.74 -7.25 30.49
C ASN A 291 -4.63 -7.62 29.49
N LEU A 292 -3.83 -6.63 29.12
CA LEU A 292 -2.73 -6.78 28.15
C LEU A 292 -1.35 -6.87 28.81
N ASN A 293 -1.28 -7.13 30.12
CA ASN A 293 0.01 -7.17 30.84
C ASN A 293 0.97 -8.26 30.32
N ASN A 294 0.44 -9.31 29.71
CA ASN A 294 1.23 -10.41 29.15
C ASN A 294 1.25 -10.42 27.61
N THR A 295 0.57 -9.48 26.97
CA THR A 295 0.50 -9.41 25.51
C THR A 295 1.77 -8.77 24.94
N PHE A 296 2.34 -9.42 23.92
CA PHE A 296 3.52 -8.95 23.19
C PHE A 296 3.17 -8.41 21.81
N GLU A 297 2.11 -8.89 21.20
CA GLU A 297 1.74 -8.62 19.81
C GLU A 297 0.31 -8.05 19.74
N ILE A 298 0.19 -6.79 19.30
CA ILE A 298 -1.09 -6.11 19.01
C ILE A 298 -1.06 -5.35 17.67
N SER A 299 -0.01 -5.53 16.87
CA SER A 299 0.11 -4.86 15.58
C SER A 299 -1.11 -5.14 14.69
N SER A 300 -1.52 -4.17 13.90
CA SER A 300 -2.67 -4.29 12.99
C SER A 300 -4.02 -4.63 13.65
N MET A 301 -4.16 -4.54 14.98
CA MET A 301 -5.35 -5.03 15.70
C MET A 301 -6.66 -4.48 15.17
N PHE A 302 -6.69 -3.20 14.74
CA PHE A 302 -7.87 -2.52 14.19
C PHE A 302 -7.66 -2.08 12.74
N ASN A 303 -6.63 -2.58 12.08
CA ASN A 303 -6.30 -2.19 10.71
C ASN A 303 -7.52 -2.40 9.78
N GLY A 304 -7.88 -1.36 9.00
CA GLY A 304 -8.97 -1.45 8.02
C GLY A 304 -10.38 -1.47 8.62
N CYS A 305 -10.56 -1.20 9.92
CA CYS A 305 -11.90 -1.02 10.51
C CYS A 305 -12.49 0.33 10.06
N SER A 306 -12.86 0.43 8.78
CA SER A 306 -13.15 1.72 8.12
C SER A 306 -14.37 2.45 8.66
N LEU A 307 -15.39 1.74 9.15
CA LEU A 307 -16.61 2.34 9.72
C LEU A 307 -16.58 2.46 11.26
N LEU A 308 -15.48 2.10 11.91
CA LEU A 308 -15.34 2.24 13.36
C LEU A 308 -15.25 3.73 13.73
N ILE A 309 -16.25 4.24 14.45
CA ILE A 309 -16.39 5.66 14.76
C ILE A 309 -15.61 6.05 16.02
N ILE A 310 -15.70 5.21 17.07
CA ILE A 310 -15.04 5.39 18.36
C ILE A 310 -14.55 4.05 18.89
N LEU A 311 -13.50 4.09 19.69
CA LEU A 311 -13.04 2.93 20.47
C LEU A 311 -13.63 2.98 21.88
N PRO A 312 -13.89 1.81 22.51
CA PRO A 312 -14.13 1.74 23.93
C PRO A 312 -12.96 2.34 24.72
N ASN A 313 -13.17 2.62 26.00
CA ASN A 313 -12.13 3.22 26.84
C ASN A 313 -10.98 2.21 27.10
N ILE A 314 -9.91 2.28 26.34
CA ILE A 314 -8.69 1.47 26.50
C ILE A 314 -7.61 2.13 27.35
N SER A 315 -7.91 3.23 28.04
CA SER A 315 -6.94 3.97 28.88
C SER A 315 -6.36 3.12 30.03
N LYS A 316 -7.05 2.04 30.40
CA LYS A 316 -6.61 1.12 31.45
C LYS A 316 -5.70 0.00 30.95
N TRP A 317 -5.59 -0.16 29.64
CA TRP A 317 -4.68 -1.15 29.07
C TRP A 317 -3.24 -0.82 29.44
N LYS A 318 -2.48 -1.84 29.77
CA LYS A 318 -1.06 -1.76 30.12
C LYS A 318 -0.26 -2.71 29.22
N PRO A 319 -0.06 -2.36 27.95
CA PRO A 319 0.62 -3.23 27.00
C PRO A 319 2.15 -3.17 27.19
N ASN A 320 2.65 -3.32 28.41
CA ASN A 320 4.05 -3.01 28.78
C ASN A 320 5.09 -3.93 28.12
N LYS A 321 4.66 -5.01 27.48
CA LYS A 321 5.53 -5.96 26.77
C LYS A 321 5.48 -5.78 25.24
N VAL A 322 4.63 -4.87 24.77
CA VAL A 322 4.47 -4.61 23.34
C VAL A 322 5.59 -3.71 22.84
N SER A 323 6.27 -4.14 21.78
CA SER A 323 7.28 -3.33 21.08
C SER A 323 6.84 -2.90 19.67
N ASP A 324 5.83 -3.55 19.09
CA ASP A 324 5.32 -3.29 17.75
C ASP A 324 3.88 -2.77 17.77
N LEU A 325 3.70 -1.50 17.40
CA LEU A 325 2.41 -0.83 17.22
C LEU A 325 2.09 -0.57 15.74
N SER A 326 2.85 -1.20 14.82
CA SER A 326 2.66 -0.98 13.40
C SER A 326 1.23 -1.30 12.96
N TYR A 327 0.69 -0.43 12.11
CA TYR A 327 -0.64 -0.57 11.52
C TYR A 327 -1.81 -0.65 12.51
N LEU A 328 -1.61 -0.35 13.81
CA LEU A 328 -2.62 -0.59 14.86
C LEU A 328 -3.99 -0.02 14.52
N PHE A 329 -4.05 1.20 13.98
CA PHE A 329 -5.29 1.90 13.58
C PHE A 329 -5.32 2.25 12.09
N THR A 330 -4.43 1.69 11.28
CA THR A 330 -4.38 2.01 9.84
C THR A 330 -5.74 1.84 9.19
N GLY A 331 -6.17 2.82 8.39
CA GLY A 331 -7.43 2.72 7.64
C GLY A 331 -8.71 2.81 8.47
N CYS A 332 -8.62 3.17 9.76
CA CYS A 332 -9.80 3.50 10.57
C CYS A 332 -10.37 4.86 10.14
N SER A 333 -10.87 4.94 8.90
CA SER A 333 -11.19 6.20 8.23
C SER A 333 -12.33 6.99 8.86
N SER A 334 -13.25 6.33 9.58
CA SER A 334 -14.35 6.98 10.30
C SER A 334 -14.03 7.34 11.74
N LEU A 335 -12.85 6.96 12.26
CA LEU A 335 -12.47 7.17 13.64
C LEU A 335 -12.28 8.67 13.92
N ILE A 336 -13.11 9.25 14.81
CA ILE A 336 -13.13 10.69 15.08
C ILE A 336 -12.21 11.10 16.24
N SER A 337 -11.95 10.18 17.17
CA SER A 337 -11.10 10.40 18.32
C SER A 337 -10.57 9.07 18.87
N LEU A 338 -9.44 9.13 19.57
CA LEU A 338 -8.88 8.03 20.33
C LEU A 338 -9.12 8.21 21.82
N PRO A 339 -9.32 7.13 22.60
CA PRO A 339 -9.29 7.21 24.05
C PRO A 339 -7.88 7.62 24.54
N ASP A 340 -7.77 7.98 25.82
CA ASP A 340 -6.49 8.37 26.42
C ASP A 340 -5.48 7.21 26.44
N ILE A 341 -4.49 7.25 25.55
CA ILE A 341 -3.36 6.32 25.47
C ILE A 341 -2.04 6.94 26.00
N SER A 342 -2.11 8.08 26.69
CA SER A 342 -0.93 8.74 27.26
C SER A 342 -0.18 7.87 28.27
N LYS A 343 -0.89 6.90 28.86
CA LYS A 343 -0.33 5.95 29.84
C LYS A 343 0.48 4.80 29.22
N TRP A 344 0.51 4.70 27.89
CA TRP A 344 1.36 3.75 27.18
C TRP A 344 2.81 4.25 27.06
N LYS A 345 3.29 4.98 28.05
CA LYS A 345 4.61 5.65 28.04
C LYS A 345 5.78 4.72 28.38
N ASP A 346 5.50 3.59 29.03
CA ASP A 346 6.53 2.66 29.52
C ASP A 346 6.77 1.48 28.53
N LEU A 347 6.39 1.67 27.25
CA LEU A 347 6.60 0.69 26.18
C LEU A 347 8.06 0.75 25.69
N ASN A 348 8.62 -0.40 25.38
CA ASN A 348 9.89 -0.51 24.66
C ASN A 348 9.62 -0.57 23.16
N LEU A 349 9.20 0.56 22.57
CA LEU A 349 8.75 0.62 21.17
C LEU A 349 9.92 0.45 20.20
N GLU A 350 9.75 -0.45 19.23
CA GLU A 350 10.68 -0.71 18.13
C GLU A 350 10.06 -0.35 16.77
N ASN A 351 8.73 -0.44 16.64
CA ASN A 351 8.05 -0.23 15.37
C ASN A 351 6.74 0.55 15.57
N MET A 352 6.58 1.66 14.84
CA MET A 352 5.38 2.50 14.83
C MET A 352 4.89 2.80 13.40
N LYS A 353 5.37 2.01 12.42
CA LYS A 353 5.02 2.16 11.00
C LYS A 353 3.52 2.23 10.80
N SER A 354 3.06 3.26 10.07
CA SER A 354 1.66 3.43 9.65
C SER A 354 0.63 3.37 10.79
N MET A 355 1.02 3.59 12.06
CA MET A 355 0.14 3.36 13.21
C MET A 355 -1.22 4.04 13.09
N PHE A 356 -1.27 5.26 12.55
CA PHE A 356 -2.50 6.05 12.35
C PHE A 356 -2.80 6.33 10.87
N ALA A 357 -2.08 5.68 9.95
CA ALA A 357 -2.24 5.96 8.52
C ALA A 357 -3.70 5.74 8.07
N GLY A 358 -4.24 6.68 7.28
CA GLY A 358 -5.61 6.59 6.78
C GLY A 358 -6.71 6.83 7.84
N CYS A 359 -6.36 7.30 9.05
CA CYS A 359 -7.36 7.78 10.03
C CYS A 359 -7.92 9.14 9.57
N SER A 360 -8.60 9.16 8.43
CA SER A 360 -8.94 10.39 7.72
C SER A 360 -9.95 11.31 8.42
N SER A 361 -10.71 10.79 9.40
CA SER A 361 -11.66 11.57 10.20
C SER A 361 -11.11 12.01 11.56
N LEU A 362 -9.91 11.57 11.93
CA LEU A 362 -9.29 11.88 13.22
C LEU A 362 -8.86 13.34 13.28
N LYS A 363 -9.41 14.10 14.26
CA LYS A 363 -9.16 15.53 14.38
C LYS A 363 -7.95 15.87 15.25
N SER A 364 -7.70 15.06 16.26
CA SER A 364 -6.60 15.23 17.20
C SER A 364 -6.17 13.90 17.79
N LEU A 365 -4.95 13.86 18.30
CA LEU A 365 -4.42 12.71 19.04
C LEU A 365 -4.40 13.00 20.54
N PRO A 366 -4.53 11.98 21.40
CA PRO A 366 -4.23 12.12 22.81
C PRO A 366 -2.76 12.49 23.03
N ASP A 367 -2.39 12.89 24.26
CA ASP A 367 -1.01 13.27 24.56
C ASP A 367 -0.07 12.07 24.53
N ILE A 368 0.68 11.92 23.43
CA ILE A 368 1.72 10.92 23.21
C ILE A 368 3.14 11.50 23.33
N SER A 369 3.28 12.71 23.88
CA SER A 369 4.55 13.44 23.97
C SER A 369 5.60 12.74 24.83
N ASN A 370 5.19 11.92 25.78
CA ASN A 370 6.06 11.23 26.72
C ASN A 370 6.33 9.76 26.36
N TRP A 371 5.95 9.33 25.18
CA TRP A 371 6.32 7.98 24.71
C TRP A 371 7.83 7.89 24.52
N ASP A 372 8.43 6.82 24.99
CA ASP A 372 9.84 6.52 24.72
C ASP A 372 9.99 5.93 23.32
N THR A 373 10.60 6.69 22.42
CA THR A 373 10.84 6.31 21.04
C THR A 373 12.31 6.00 20.77
N SER A 374 13.13 5.83 21.83
CA SER A 374 14.58 5.68 21.71
C SER A 374 15.03 4.42 20.94
N ASN A 375 14.19 3.39 20.93
CA ASN A 375 14.46 2.12 20.23
C ASN A 375 13.68 1.97 18.91
N VAL A 376 12.86 2.97 18.55
CA VAL A 376 12.06 2.89 17.31
C VAL A 376 12.97 3.00 16.08
N ILE A 377 12.79 2.04 15.17
CA ILE A 377 13.55 1.96 13.91
C ILE A 377 12.71 2.32 12.68
N ASP A 378 11.37 2.23 12.75
CA ASP A 378 10.47 2.58 11.65
C ASP A 378 9.27 3.39 12.16
N MET A 379 9.12 4.62 11.63
CA MET A 379 7.96 5.51 11.82
C MET A 379 7.39 5.97 10.47
N SER A 380 7.77 5.30 9.38
CA SER A 380 7.25 5.66 8.06
C SER A 380 5.72 5.63 8.04
N ASN A 381 5.11 6.56 7.32
CA ASN A 381 3.65 6.67 7.18
C ASN A 381 2.85 6.87 8.48
N ILE A 382 3.47 7.15 9.63
CA ILE A 382 2.77 7.10 10.95
C ILE A 382 1.48 7.93 10.99
N PHE A 383 1.43 9.10 10.33
CA PHE A 383 0.24 9.98 10.23
C PHE A 383 -0.24 10.14 8.77
N CYS A 384 0.20 9.27 7.86
CA CYS A 384 -0.16 9.36 6.44
C CYS A 384 -1.68 9.36 6.26
N GLU A 385 -2.20 10.27 5.39
CA GLU A 385 -3.65 10.40 5.08
C GLU A 385 -4.55 10.64 6.31
N CYS A 386 -4.01 11.25 7.39
CA CYS A 386 -4.81 11.80 8.49
C CYS A 386 -5.43 13.14 8.07
N ASN A 387 -6.37 13.11 7.12
CA ASN A 387 -6.83 14.28 6.39
C ASN A 387 -7.45 15.38 7.25
N LYS A 388 -8.14 15.03 8.36
CA LYS A 388 -8.78 15.96 9.27
C LYS A 388 -7.97 16.30 10.51
N LEU A 389 -6.74 15.83 10.61
CA LEU A 389 -5.87 16.11 11.75
C LEU A 389 -5.44 17.58 11.72
N GLU A 390 -5.93 18.37 12.70
CA GLU A 390 -5.72 19.83 12.77
C GLU A 390 -4.42 20.19 13.49
N SER A 391 -3.99 19.36 14.44
CA SER A 391 -2.77 19.55 15.23
C SER A 391 -2.21 18.23 15.75
N LEU A 392 -0.91 18.22 16.05
CA LEU A 392 -0.22 17.11 16.71
C LEU A 392 0.09 17.46 18.17
N PRO A 393 0.11 16.48 19.09
CA PRO A 393 0.69 16.68 20.41
C PRO A 393 2.18 17.04 20.29
N ASN A 394 2.79 17.49 21.39
CA ASN A 394 4.18 17.89 21.36
C ASN A 394 5.14 16.71 21.23
N ILE A 395 5.46 16.32 20.00
CA ILE A 395 6.41 15.25 19.67
C ILE A 395 7.88 15.71 19.61
N SER A 396 8.19 16.92 20.11
CA SER A 396 9.57 17.45 20.11
C SER A 396 10.56 16.63 20.94
N LYS A 397 10.05 15.81 21.86
CA LYS A 397 10.85 14.94 22.73
C LYS A 397 11.12 13.56 22.12
N TRP A 398 10.43 13.21 21.04
CA TRP A 398 10.65 11.93 20.41
C TRP A 398 12.11 11.80 19.94
N ASN A 399 12.72 10.70 20.29
CA ASN A 399 14.05 10.34 19.81
C ASN A 399 13.91 9.58 18.49
N ILE A 400 14.37 10.17 17.41
CA ILE A 400 14.34 9.56 16.06
C ILE A 400 15.72 9.14 15.57
N SER A 401 16.72 9.07 16.47
CA SER A 401 18.12 8.81 16.07
C SER A 401 18.33 7.43 15.45
N ASN A 402 17.45 6.47 15.68
CA ASN A 402 17.54 5.11 15.12
C ASN A 402 16.71 4.91 13.86
N ILE A 403 15.94 5.94 13.44
CA ILE A 403 15.08 5.86 12.27
C ILE A 403 15.91 6.09 11.01
N TYR A 404 15.67 5.28 9.99
CA TYR A 404 16.30 5.42 8.67
C TYR A 404 15.29 5.87 7.58
N ASP A 405 14.00 5.70 7.79
CA ASP A 405 12.93 6.00 6.85
C ASP A 405 11.91 6.99 7.45
N MET A 406 11.77 8.16 6.82
CA MET A 406 10.76 9.17 7.15
C MET A 406 9.73 9.35 6.03
N ASN A 407 9.64 8.39 5.10
CA ASN A 407 8.72 8.50 3.97
C ASN A 407 7.27 8.65 4.44
N PHE A 408 6.56 9.57 3.81
CA PHE A 408 5.13 9.81 4.00
C PHE A 408 4.70 10.12 5.45
N MET A 409 5.61 10.43 6.38
CA MET A 409 5.30 10.54 7.82
C MET A 409 4.10 11.45 8.11
N PHE A 410 3.99 12.58 7.40
CA PHE A 410 2.87 13.54 7.52
C PHE A 410 2.09 13.70 6.21
N SER A 411 2.34 12.84 5.23
CA SER A 411 1.70 12.91 3.92
C SER A 411 0.18 12.87 4.03
N GLY A 412 -0.53 13.74 3.30
CA GLY A 412 -1.99 13.76 3.31
C GLY A 412 -2.63 14.35 4.58
N CYS A 413 -1.85 14.95 5.50
CA CYS A 413 -2.41 15.69 6.64
C CYS A 413 -2.98 17.04 6.16
N ASN A 414 -4.06 17.00 5.38
CA ASN A 414 -4.59 18.15 4.65
C ASN A 414 -5.03 19.32 5.55
N SER A 415 -5.52 19.04 6.76
CA SER A 415 -6.01 20.04 7.72
C SER A 415 -4.96 20.50 8.72
N LEU A 416 -3.74 19.95 8.69
CA LEU A 416 -2.68 20.27 9.64
C LEU A 416 -2.17 21.70 9.39
N ILE A 417 -2.38 22.58 10.39
CA ILE A 417 -2.05 24.01 10.25
C ILE A 417 -0.59 24.29 10.61
N SER A 418 -0.06 23.57 11.59
CA SER A 418 1.30 23.72 12.10
C SER A 418 1.82 22.42 12.69
N LEU A 419 3.13 22.30 12.76
CA LEU A 419 3.83 21.19 13.40
C LEU A 419 4.46 21.66 14.74
N PRO A 420 4.62 20.77 15.72
CA PRO A 420 5.40 21.08 16.92
C PRO A 420 6.87 21.34 16.56
N ASN A 421 7.66 21.83 17.54
CA ASN A 421 9.08 22.08 17.31
C ASN A 421 9.85 20.78 17.04
N LEU A 422 10.45 20.66 15.86
CA LEU A 422 11.22 19.49 15.40
C LEU A 422 12.75 19.76 15.36
N SER A 423 13.22 20.93 15.85
CA SER A 423 14.64 21.34 15.76
C SER A 423 15.61 20.42 16.50
N LYS A 424 15.11 19.64 17.47
CA LYS A 424 15.91 18.69 18.26
C LYS A 424 15.99 17.28 17.67
N TRP A 425 15.26 17.03 16.60
CA TRP A 425 15.30 15.73 15.95
C TRP A 425 16.67 15.47 15.33
N LYS A 426 17.29 14.35 15.71
CA LYS A 426 18.56 13.88 15.15
C LYS A 426 18.28 13.01 13.95
N THR A 427 18.61 13.51 12.77
CA THR A 427 18.30 12.86 11.48
C THR A 427 19.52 12.20 10.84
N ASP A 428 20.57 11.91 11.64
CA ASP A 428 21.85 11.43 11.13
C ASP A 428 21.78 10.10 10.36
N ASN A 429 20.81 9.25 10.71
CA ASN A 429 20.63 7.93 10.09
C ASN A 429 19.58 7.92 8.98
N ILE A 430 18.89 9.05 8.73
CA ILE A 430 17.86 9.11 7.70
C ILE A 430 18.47 8.95 6.32
N ILE A 431 17.92 8.00 5.54
CA ILE A 431 18.34 7.70 4.17
C ILE A 431 17.29 8.11 3.12
N THR A 432 16.03 8.27 3.52
CA THR A 432 14.95 8.68 2.62
C THR A 432 13.92 9.55 3.35
N MET A 433 13.42 10.59 2.66
CA MET A 433 12.44 11.54 3.14
C MET A 433 11.32 11.77 2.10
N ASN A 434 11.13 10.80 1.21
CA ASN A 434 10.16 10.91 0.13
C ASN A 434 8.77 11.26 0.67
N SER A 435 8.13 12.28 0.07
CA SER A 435 6.75 12.68 0.38
C SER A 435 6.48 13.03 1.85
N LEU A 436 7.50 13.45 2.61
CA LEU A 436 7.42 13.68 4.06
C LEU A 436 6.24 14.55 4.48
N PHE A 437 6.01 15.68 3.77
CA PHE A 437 4.92 16.63 4.00
C PHE A 437 3.97 16.72 2.80
N MET A 438 3.98 15.73 1.92
CA MET A 438 3.16 15.72 0.71
C MET A 438 1.69 16.01 1.04
N LYS A 439 1.06 16.95 0.30
CA LYS A 439 -0.36 17.33 0.47
C LYS A 439 -0.74 17.83 1.88
N CYS A 440 0.18 18.39 2.66
CA CYS A 440 -0.17 19.16 3.85
C CYS A 440 -0.73 20.52 3.42
N ASN A 441 -1.93 20.52 2.83
CA ASN A 441 -2.49 21.68 2.12
C ASN A 441 -2.70 22.91 3.01
N SER A 442 -3.03 22.74 4.29
CA SER A 442 -3.29 23.82 5.25
C SER A 442 -2.05 24.29 6.02
N LEU A 443 -0.90 23.65 5.81
CA LEU A 443 0.34 23.97 6.53
C LEU A 443 0.86 25.34 6.08
N ILE A 444 0.86 26.32 7.01
CA ILE A 444 1.23 27.69 6.69
C ILE A 444 2.74 27.89 6.78
N ALA A 445 3.39 27.26 7.74
CA ALA A 445 4.82 27.31 7.98
C ALA A 445 5.31 26.00 8.60
N LEU A 446 6.57 25.68 8.36
CA LEU A 446 7.27 24.57 9.01
C LEU A 446 8.00 25.08 10.26
N PRO A 447 8.20 24.22 11.29
CA PRO A 447 9.13 24.52 12.37
C PRO A 447 10.57 24.62 11.85
N ASP A 448 11.48 25.06 12.69
CA ASP A 448 12.91 25.07 12.35
C ASP A 448 13.43 23.64 12.15
N ILE A 449 13.82 23.34 10.91
CA ILE A 449 14.43 22.07 10.45
C ILE A 449 15.82 22.33 9.84
N SER A 450 16.42 23.51 10.09
CA SER A 450 17.71 23.91 9.52
C SER A 450 18.87 23.02 9.96
N ASN A 451 18.76 22.42 11.14
CA ASN A 451 19.79 21.57 11.73
C ASN A 451 19.63 20.08 11.37
N TRP A 452 18.66 19.73 10.56
CA TRP A 452 18.54 18.33 10.11
C TRP A 452 19.75 17.91 9.30
N ASN A 453 20.38 16.81 9.68
CA ASN A 453 21.47 16.21 8.93
C ASN A 453 20.90 15.35 7.79
N THR A 454 21.10 15.79 6.55
CA THR A 454 20.62 15.11 5.35
C THR A 454 21.74 14.41 4.57
N SER A 455 22.94 14.26 5.16
CA SER A 455 24.12 13.75 4.48
C SER A 455 24.02 12.30 3.99
N ASN A 456 23.05 11.53 4.51
CA ASN A 456 22.79 10.17 4.09
C ASN A 456 21.55 10.02 3.20
N VAL A 457 20.81 11.11 2.96
CA VAL A 457 19.58 11.08 2.19
C VAL A 457 19.88 10.95 0.70
N TYR A 458 19.29 9.92 0.06
CA TYR A 458 19.39 9.73 -1.39
C TYR A 458 18.08 10.06 -2.14
N ASN A 459 16.93 10.14 -1.46
CA ASN A 459 15.64 10.42 -2.07
C ASN A 459 14.93 11.56 -1.34
N MET A 460 14.72 12.67 -2.08
CA MET A 460 14.02 13.87 -1.62
C MET A 460 12.78 14.18 -2.48
N ASN A 461 12.23 13.19 -3.17
CA ASN A 461 11.06 13.41 -4.03
C ASN A 461 9.86 13.91 -3.22
N LEU A 462 9.12 14.85 -3.80
CA LEU A 462 7.78 15.24 -3.34
C LEU A 462 7.70 15.69 -1.87
N ILE A 463 8.82 16.05 -1.22
CA ILE A 463 8.82 16.36 0.24
C ILE A 463 7.73 17.38 0.57
N PHE A 464 7.59 18.45 -0.22
CA PHE A 464 6.62 19.54 0.01
C PHE A 464 5.52 19.56 -1.06
N TYR A 465 5.37 18.50 -1.84
CA TYR A 465 4.35 18.47 -2.90
C TYR A 465 2.96 18.78 -2.35
N GLY A 466 2.30 19.78 -2.95
CA GLY A 466 0.93 20.14 -2.59
C GLY A 466 0.78 20.86 -1.26
N CYS A 467 1.87 21.37 -0.65
CA CYS A 467 1.77 22.27 0.51
C CYS A 467 1.25 23.64 0.08
N GLY A 468 -0.03 23.69 -0.33
CA GLY A 468 -0.62 24.85 -1.01
C GLY A 468 -0.64 26.14 -0.20
N SER A 469 -0.76 26.08 1.13
CA SER A 469 -0.78 27.24 2.01
C SER A 469 0.59 27.67 2.53
N LEU A 470 1.66 26.92 2.20
CA LEU A 470 3.00 27.20 2.69
C LEU A 470 3.54 28.52 2.10
N ILE A 471 3.78 29.51 2.95
CA ILE A 471 4.20 30.86 2.51
C ILE A 471 5.71 30.97 2.38
N SER A 472 6.46 30.31 3.27
CA SER A 472 7.92 30.31 3.31
C SER A 472 8.44 29.02 3.92
N LEU A 473 9.68 28.68 3.64
CA LEU A 473 10.40 27.57 4.25
C LEU A 473 11.38 28.09 5.31
N PRO A 474 11.71 27.29 6.35
CA PRO A 474 12.87 27.56 7.20
C PRO A 474 14.17 27.50 6.39
N ASP A 475 15.27 27.92 7.01
CA ASP A 475 16.59 27.87 6.33
C ASP A 475 17.06 26.44 6.12
N ILE A 476 16.86 25.93 4.89
CA ILE A 476 17.34 24.59 4.45
C ILE A 476 18.64 24.69 3.63
N SER A 477 19.32 25.84 3.63
CA SER A 477 20.58 26.05 2.90
C SER A 477 21.70 25.10 3.34
N LYS A 478 21.62 24.61 4.58
CA LYS A 478 22.59 23.70 5.20
C LYS A 478 22.36 22.22 4.87
N TRP A 479 21.25 21.90 4.25
CA TRP A 479 21.00 20.52 3.87
C TRP A 479 22.09 20.01 2.93
N ASN A 480 22.71 18.91 3.29
CA ASN A 480 23.69 18.25 2.45
C ASN A 480 22.97 17.37 1.44
N THR A 481 23.09 17.73 0.16
CA THR A 481 22.42 17.04 -0.96
C THR A 481 23.36 16.18 -1.79
N GLU A 482 24.60 15.96 -1.33
CA GLU A 482 25.66 15.31 -2.11
C GLU A 482 25.32 13.87 -2.53
N LYS A 483 24.56 13.14 -1.71
CA LYS A 483 24.14 11.76 -2.00
C LYS A 483 22.77 11.67 -2.67
N VAL A 484 22.11 12.78 -2.87
CA VAL A 484 20.75 12.79 -3.43
C VAL A 484 20.80 12.41 -4.90
N LEU A 485 19.96 11.41 -5.26
CA LEU A 485 19.80 10.92 -6.62
C LEU A 485 18.56 11.51 -7.31
N THR A 486 17.56 11.91 -6.54
CA THR A 486 16.30 12.39 -7.10
C THR A 486 15.62 13.44 -6.21
N MET A 487 15.14 14.53 -6.85
CA MET A 487 14.43 15.64 -6.24
C MET A 487 13.13 15.96 -7.01
N ASN A 488 12.57 14.95 -7.67
CA ASN A 488 11.35 15.13 -8.45
C ASN A 488 10.24 15.76 -7.60
N GLY A 489 9.63 16.81 -8.12
CA GLY A 489 8.48 17.47 -7.50
C GLY A 489 8.71 18.01 -6.08
N LEU A 490 9.95 18.30 -5.67
CA LEU A 490 10.30 18.69 -4.29
C LEU A 490 9.38 19.79 -3.73
N PHE A 491 9.08 20.82 -4.55
CA PHE A 491 8.18 21.94 -4.21
C PHE A 491 6.93 21.99 -5.08
N LEU A 492 6.63 20.94 -5.82
CA LEU A 492 5.49 20.87 -6.74
C LEU A 492 4.19 21.31 -6.02
N GLY A 493 3.47 22.26 -6.59
CA GLY A 493 2.18 22.69 -6.06
C GLY A 493 2.22 23.52 -4.77
N CYS A 494 3.39 24.07 -4.39
CA CYS A 494 3.50 25.06 -3.32
C CYS A 494 3.00 26.41 -3.81
N VAL A 495 1.70 26.53 -4.09
CA VAL A 495 1.11 27.67 -4.81
C VAL A 495 1.26 29.02 -4.09
N SER A 496 1.31 29.02 -2.76
CA SER A 496 1.44 30.23 -1.92
C SER A 496 2.88 30.60 -1.59
N LEU A 497 3.86 29.79 -1.98
CA LEU A 497 5.28 29.99 -1.66
C LEU A 497 5.81 31.25 -2.36
N LYS A 498 6.22 32.24 -1.55
CA LYS A 498 6.67 33.55 -2.05
C LYS A 498 8.16 33.62 -2.38
N SER A 499 8.96 32.88 -1.64
CA SER A 499 10.41 32.80 -1.78
C SER A 499 10.93 31.44 -1.29
N LEU A 500 12.07 31.06 -1.81
CA LEU A 500 12.85 29.91 -1.34
C LEU A 500 14.03 30.41 -0.50
N PRO A 501 14.50 29.63 0.50
CA PRO A 501 15.78 29.89 1.15
C PRO A 501 16.93 29.72 0.17
N GLU A 502 18.15 30.12 0.58
CA GLU A 502 19.34 30.04 -0.26
C GLU A 502 19.75 28.58 -0.51
N ILE A 503 19.42 28.07 -1.70
CA ILE A 503 19.72 26.68 -2.14
C ILE A 503 20.90 26.60 -3.14
N SER A 504 21.60 27.70 -3.37
CA SER A 504 22.78 27.77 -4.26
C SER A 504 23.90 26.80 -3.85
N LYS A 505 23.96 26.48 -2.56
CA LYS A 505 24.98 25.59 -1.98
C LYS A 505 24.66 24.11 -2.13
N TRP A 506 23.50 23.77 -2.59
CA TRP A 506 23.12 22.38 -2.76
C TRP A 506 24.00 21.71 -3.83
N LYS A 507 24.53 20.54 -3.49
CA LYS A 507 25.32 19.71 -4.38
C LYS A 507 24.40 18.77 -5.15
N VAL A 508 24.15 19.06 -6.43
CA VAL A 508 23.21 18.29 -7.26
C VAL A 508 23.90 17.41 -8.31
N ALA A 509 25.22 17.23 -8.20
CA ALA A 509 26.04 16.52 -9.20
C ALA A 509 25.66 15.03 -9.37
N ASN A 510 24.98 14.45 -8.41
CA ASN A 510 24.50 13.06 -8.48
C ASN A 510 23.00 12.94 -8.80
N VAL A 511 22.31 14.07 -8.94
CA VAL A 511 20.87 14.08 -9.19
C VAL A 511 20.58 13.74 -10.65
N GLU A 512 19.76 12.74 -10.88
CA GLU A 512 19.33 12.26 -12.20
C GLU A 512 17.95 12.83 -12.60
N ASN A 513 17.11 13.22 -11.62
CA ASN A 513 15.76 13.68 -11.88
C ASN A 513 15.40 14.90 -11.03
N ILE A 514 15.13 16.02 -11.70
CA ILE A 514 14.63 17.28 -11.12
C ILE A 514 13.27 17.68 -11.70
N SER A 515 12.60 16.76 -12.37
CA SER A 515 11.31 17.05 -13.01
C SER A 515 10.30 17.61 -12.01
N CYS A 516 9.46 18.54 -12.44
CA CYS A 516 8.42 19.20 -11.66
C CYS A 516 8.91 19.90 -10.37
N MET A 517 10.22 20.07 -10.13
CA MET A 517 10.76 20.51 -8.84
C MET A 517 10.13 21.81 -8.33
N PHE A 518 9.89 22.79 -9.20
CA PHE A 518 9.24 24.07 -8.88
C PHE A 518 7.87 24.23 -9.54
N SER A 519 7.38 23.20 -10.19
CA SER A 519 6.12 23.26 -10.92
C SER A 519 4.97 23.72 -10.02
N MET A 520 4.08 24.55 -10.55
CA MET A 520 2.94 25.12 -9.82
C MET A 520 3.29 25.98 -8.59
N CYS A 521 4.53 26.47 -8.46
CA CYS A 521 4.88 27.50 -7.47
C CYS A 521 4.38 28.88 -7.95
N ALA A 522 3.06 29.03 -7.99
CA ALA A 522 2.39 30.13 -8.69
C ALA A 522 2.69 31.53 -8.12
N SER A 523 3.02 31.64 -6.84
CA SER A 523 3.35 32.93 -6.16
C SER A 523 4.84 33.24 -6.13
N LEU A 524 5.69 32.34 -6.61
CA LEU A 524 7.15 32.50 -6.60
C LEU A 524 7.56 33.51 -7.67
N LYS A 525 8.16 34.64 -7.26
CA LYS A 525 8.55 35.73 -8.18
C LYS A 525 9.96 35.59 -8.72
N ILE A 526 10.86 35.10 -7.89
CA ILE A 526 12.28 34.90 -8.18
C ILE A 526 12.76 33.60 -7.58
N LEU A 527 13.74 32.98 -8.17
CA LEU A 527 14.46 31.83 -7.63
C LEU A 527 15.77 32.30 -6.98
N PRO A 528 16.28 31.59 -5.95
CA PRO A 528 17.67 31.77 -5.53
C PRO A 528 18.64 31.47 -6.65
N ASP A 529 19.89 31.86 -6.49
CA ASP A 529 20.93 31.61 -7.51
C ASP A 529 21.26 30.13 -7.62
N ILE A 530 20.82 29.50 -8.71
CA ILE A 530 21.08 28.09 -9.04
C ILE A 530 22.05 27.94 -10.22
N SER A 531 22.75 29.03 -10.61
CA SER A 531 23.68 29.05 -11.74
C SER A 531 24.80 28.03 -11.63
N ASN A 532 25.25 27.76 -10.41
CA ASN A 532 26.36 26.84 -10.12
C ASN A 532 25.94 25.38 -9.90
N TRP A 533 24.68 25.06 -10.11
CA TRP A 533 24.25 23.67 -10.02
C TRP A 533 24.87 22.81 -11.12
N ASN A 534 25.58 21.78 -10.74
CA ASN A 534 26.10 20.78 -11.68
C ASN A 534 25.00 19.77 -11.98
N ILE A 535 24.31 19.93 -13.12
CA ILE A 535 23.24 19.06 -13.57
C ILE A 535 23.67 18.01 -14.62
N SER A 536 24.97 17.74 -14.74
CA SER A 536 25.52 16.88 -15.80
C SER A 536 25.02 15.44 -15.82
N LYS A 537 24.35 14.96 -14.74
CA LYS A 537 23.69 13.66 -14.68
C LYS A 537 22.17 13.72 -14.83
N VAL A 538 21.60 14.92 -14.94
CA VAL A 538 20.14 15.06 -15.04
C VAL A 538 19.65 14.56 -16.38
N GLU A 539 18.80 13.54 -16.34
CA GLU A 539 18.15 12.95 -17.51
C GLU A 539 16.75 13.54 -17.76
N ASN A 540 16.07 13.92 -16.68
CA ASN A 540 14.70 14.41 -16.76
C ASN A 540 14.51 15.74 -16.02
N MET A 541 14.09 16.76 -16.78
CA MET A 541 13.76 18.09 -16.28
C MET A 541 12.40 18.59 -16.78
N ASN A 542 11.50 17.66 -17.15
CA ASN A 542 10.17 18.03 -17.61
C ASN A 542 9.42 18.82 -16.53
N ASN A 543 8.63 19.78 -16.95
CA ASN A 543 7.82 20.63 -16.04
C ASN A 543 8.61 21.37 -14.94
N LEU A 544 9.94 21.48 -15.00
CA LEU A 544 10.76 22.00 -13.90
C LEU A 544 10.24 23.32 -13.34
N PHE A 545 9.85 24.28 -14.21
CA PHE A 545 9.29 25.58 -13.84
C PHE A 545 7.84 25.78 -14.30
N SER A 546 7.20 24.75 -14.77
CA SER A 546 5.83 24.82 -15.30
C SER A 546 4.87 25.46 -14.30
N LEU A 547 3.93 26.29 -14.77
CA LEU A 547 2.92 26.96 -13.93
C LEU A 547 3.48 27.90 -12.83
N CYS A 548 4.74 28.32 -12.94
CA CYS A 548 5.31 29.39 -12.11
C CYS A 548 4.79 30.75 -12.59
N LYS A 549 3.49 31.00 -12.40
CA LYS A 549 2.75 32.12 -13.02
C LYS A 549 3.29 33.51 -12.68
N SER A 550 3.90 33.70 -11.50
CA SER A 550 4.46 34.97 -11.04
C SER A 550 5.96 35.10 -11.28
N LEU A 551 6.62 34.08 -11.80
CA LEU A 551 8.07 34.10 -12.04
C LEU A 551 8.42 35.11 -13.12
N ILE A 552 9.22 36.13 -12.78
CA ILE A 552 9.54 37.24 -13.65
C ILE A 552 10.81 37.00 -14.46
N VAL A 553 11.81 36.41 -13.81
CA VAL A 553 13.15 36.15 -14.38
C VAL A 553 13.72 34.87 -13.76
N LEU A 554 14.50 34.15 -14.53
CA LEU A 554 15.30 33.03 -14.07
C LEU A 554 16.72 33.49 -13.69
N PRO A 555 17.39 32.81 -12.73
CA PRO A 555 18.84 32.96 -12.55
C PRO A 555 19.58 32.51 -13.80
N ASP A 556 20.88 32.86 -13.90
CA ASP A 556 21.71 32.48 -15.04
C ASP A 556 21.95 30.96 -15.08
N ILE A 557 21.20 30.28 -15.94
CA ILE A 557 21.31 28.84 -16.19
C ILE A 557 22.04 28.50 -17.47
N SER A 558 22.75 29.48 -18.05
CA SER A 558 23.49 29.34 -19.33
C SER A 558 24.56 28.23 -19.28
N LYS A 559 25.14 28.01 -18.09
CA LYS A 559 26.24 27.05 -17.90
C LYS A 559 25.75 25.61 -17.52
N TRP A 560 24.48 25.41 -17.49
CA TRP A 560 23.95 24.07 -17.19
C TRP A 560 24.36 23.08 -18.28
N ASP A 561 25.01 21.99 -17.89
CA ASP A 561 25.30 20.88 -18.78
C ASP A 561 24.06 19.99 -18.97
N THR A 562 23.39 20.20 -20.10
CA THR A 562 22.16 19.46 -20.45
C THR A 562 22.41 18.23 -21.31
N SER A 563 23.68 17.75 -21.39
CA SER A 563 24.08 16.69 -22.32
C SER A 563 23.41 15.33 -22.08
N GLN A 564 22.95 15.06 -20.87
CA GLN A 564 22.23 13.83 -20.54
C GLN A 564 20.70 13.99 -20.59
N VAL A 565 20.19 15.20 -20.77
CA VAL A 565 18.75 15.45 -20.73
C VAL A 565 18.05 14.84 -21.95
N THR A 566 17.06 14.01 -21.67
CA THR A 566 16.20 13.35 -22.67
C THR A 566 14.82 13.97 -22.77
N ASN A 567 14.32 14.59 -21.69
CA ASN A 567 12.97 15.12 -21.60
C ASN A 567 12.94 16.55 -21.05
N MET A 568 12.47 17.49 -21.90
CA MET A 568 12.29 18.92 -21.60
C MET A 568 10.81 19.34 -21.73
N MET A 569 9.87 18.38 -21.78
CA MET A 569 8.45 18.66 -21.95
C MET A 569 7.97 19.69 -20.93
N LEU A 570 7.24 20.73 -21.38
CA LEU A 570 6.59 21.75 -20.55
C LEU A 570 7.55 22.49 -19.56
N LEU A 571 8.84 22.53 -19.83
CA LEU A 571 9.87 23.04 -18.91
C LEU A 571 9.55 24.43 -18.36
N PHE A 572 9.09 25.37 -19.20
CA PHE A 572 8.71 26.74 -18.84
C PHE A 572 7.22 27.01 -19.06
N ALA A 573 6.41 25.96 -19.28
CA ALA A 573 5.01 26.15 -19.64
C ALA A 573 4.25 26.96 -18.58
N GLU A 574 3.36 27.83 -19.02
CA GLU A 574 2.53 28.70 -18.17
C GLU A 574 3.33 29.61 -17.20
N CYS A 575 4.58 29.94 -17.51
CA CYS A 575 5.32 31.01 -16.84
C CYS A 575 4.83 32.38 -17.36
N ASN A 576 3.61 32.74 -16.95
CA ASN A 576 2.87 33.86 -17.57
C ASN A 576 3.54 35.24 -17.40
N SER A 577 4.30 35.44 -16.32
CA SER A 577 5.00 36.70 -16.01
C SER A 577 6.45 36.73 -16.48
N LEU A 578 6.95 35.63 -17.06
CA LEU A 578 8.34 35.52 -17.50
C LEU A 578 8.58 36.45 -18.72
N ILE A 579 9.42 37.47 -18.55
CA ILE A 579 9.67 38.49 -19.58
C ILE A 579 10.86 38.15 -20.47
N SER A 580 11.83 37.43 -19.96
CA SER A 580 13.03 37.01 -20.68
C SER A 580 13.60 35.73 -20.11
N LEU A 581 14.39 35.03 -20.90
CA LEU A 581 15.18 33.87 -20.53
C LEU A 581 16.68 34.22 -20.54
N PRO A 582 17.50 33.54 -19.69
CA PRO A 582 18.95 33.64 -19.82
C PRO A 582 19.44 33.07 -21.16
N ASP A 583 20.73 33.21 -21.46
CA ASP A 583 21.33 32.62 -22.66
C ASP A 583 21.25 31.08 -22.59
N LEU A 584 20.61 30.46 -23.57
CA LEU A 584 20.44 29.01 -23.71
C LEU A 584 21.23 28.42 -24.89
N SER A 585 22.08 29.23 -25.54
CA SER A 585 22.82 28.85 -26.76
C SER A 585 23.77 27.66 -26.53
N GLN A 586 24.25 27.50 -25.28
CA GLN A 586 25.20 26.45 -24.93
C GLN A 586 24.52 25.14 -24.50
N TRP A 587 23.19 25.11 -24.38
CA TRP A 587 22.50 23.90 -24.01
C TRP A 587 22.68 22.81 -25.07
N ASN A 588 23.10 21.63 -24.63
CA ASN A 588 23.25 20.46 -25.48
C ASN A 588 21.94 19.66 -25.51
N THR A 589 21.19 19.82 -26.60
CA THR A 589 19.88 19.15 -26.77
C THR A 589 19.94 17.84 -27.57
N LYS A 590 21.17 17.33 -27.84
CA LYS A 590 21.38 16.16 -28.70
C LYS A 590 20.55 14.93 -28.29
N ASN A 591 20.40 14.70 -27.01
CA ASN A 591 19.71 13.52 -26.48
C ASN A 591 18.23 13.75 -26.21
N VAL A 592 17.72 14.97 -26.42
CA VAL A 592 16.33 15.32 -26.16
C VAL A 592 15.41 14.67 -27.18
N THR A 593 14.42 13.94 -26.67
CA THR A 593 13.37 13.27 -27.49
C THR A 593 12.02 13.99 -27.38
N ASN A 594 11.76 14.70 -26.29
CA ASN A 594 10.51 15.42 -26.08
C ASN A 594 10.72 16.88 -25.67
N MET A 595 10.23 17.80 -26.51
CA MET A 595 10.21 19.24 -26.26
C MET A 595 8.78 19.81 -26.29
N SER A 596 7.76 18.95 -26.20
CA SER A 596 6.38 19.41 -26.31
C SER A 596 6.06 20.46 -25.25
N GLY A 597 5.40 21.52 -25.65
CA GLY A 597 4.97 22.61 -24.79
C GLY A 597 6.07 23.36 -24.04
N LEU A 598 7.34 23.28 -24.46
CA LEU A 598 8.49 23.83 -23.72
C LEU A 598 8.25 25.27 -23.25
N PHE A 599 7.66 26.14 -24.09
CA PHE A 599 7.30 27.51 -23.78
C PHE A 599 5.78 27.77 -23.83
N HIS A 600 4.98 26.73 -23.75
CA HIS A 600 3.51 26.82 -23.79
C HIS A 600 2.99 27.90 -22.85
N GLN A 601 2.16 28.82 -23.33
CA GLN A 601 1.55 29.91 -22.55
C GLN A 601 2.55 30.84 -21.81
N CYS A 602 3.75 31.04 -22.32
CA CYS A 602 4.64 32.10 -21.84
C CYS A 602 4.18 33.44 -22.42
N ILE A 603 3.03 33.93 -21.91
CA ILE A 603 2.31 35.08 -22.54
C ILE A 603 3.05 36.41 -22.46
N SER A 604 3.99 36.63 -21.54
CA SER A 604 4.78 37.86 -21.39
C SER A 604 6.14 37.77 -22.06
N LEU A 605 6.52 36.62 -22.60
CA LEU A 605 7.83 36.43 -23.25
C LEU A 605 7.85 37.10 -24.63
N SER A 606 8.59 38.21 -24.76
CA SER A 606 8.61 38.99 -25.98
C SER A 606 9.69 38.55 -26.99
N SER A 607 10.73 37.89 -26.50
CA SER A 607 11.82 37.33 -27.31
C SER A 607 12.41 36.10 -26.67
N LEU A 608 13.04 35.26 -27.48
CA LEU A 608 13.81 34.10 -27.03
C LEU A 608 15.32 34.38 -27.15
N PRO A 609 16.17 33.75 -26.29
CA PRO A 609 17.60 33.75 -26.53
C PRO A 609 17.94 32.97 -27.80
N ASP A 610 19.22 33.03 -28.22
CA ASP A 610 19.67 32.26 -29.39
C ASP A 610 19.60 30.75 -29.10
N ILE A 611 18.71 30.06 -29.81
CA ILE A 611 18.50 28.60 -29.78
C ILE A 611 18.78 27.93 -31.12
N SER A 612 19.45 28.67 -32.03
CA SER A 612 19.76 28.22 -33.41
C SER A 612 20.63 26.95 -33.42
N ASN A 613 21.50 26.82 -32.43
CA ASN A 613 22.45 25.69 -32.28
C ASN A 613 21.88 24.43 -31.68
N TRP A 614 20.61 24.44 -31.23
CA TRP A 614 19.99 23.25 -30.62
C TRP A 614 19.95 22.09 -31.61
N LYS A 615 20.36 20.91 -31.13
CA LYS A 615 20.37 19.67 -31.90
C LYS A 615 19.04 18.92 -31.70
N THR A 616 18.12 19.06 -32.65
CA THR A 616 16.75 18.58 -32.53
C THR A 616 16.47 17.31 -33.34
N HIS A 617 17.49 16.66 -33.91
CA HIS A 617 17.33 15.51 -34.80
C HIS A 617 16.80 14.23 -34.08
N ASN A 618 16.88 14.17 -32.75
CA ASN A 618 16.31 13.08 -31.95
C ASN A 618 14.92 13.42 -31.38
N VAL A 619 14.46 14.64 -31.57
CA VAL A 619 13.15 15.06 -31.05
C VAL A 619 12.03 14.40 -31.85
N GLU A 620 11.12 13.77 -31.12
CA GLU A 620 9.93 13.09 -31.64
C GLU A 620 8.67 13.93 -31.47
N ASP A 621 8.56 14.70 -30.39
CA ASP A 621 7.39 15.56 -30.11
C ASP A 621 7.80 17.01 -29.89
N MET A 622 7.30 17.91 -30.77
CA MET A 622 7.40 19.37 -30.69
C MET A 622 6.02 20.04 -30.56
N SER A 623 4.97 19.26 -30.19
CA SER A 623 3.63 19.81 -30.11
C SER A 623 3.55 20.98 -29.12
N GLY A 624 2.86 22.02 -29.49
CA GLY A 624 2.64 23.19 -28.64
C GLY A 624 3.89 23.91 -28.14
N LEU A 625 5.06 23.68 -28.75
CA LEU A 625 6.35 24.22 -28.27
C LEU A 625 6.30 25.72 -27.94
N PHE A 626 5.64 26.53 -28.78
CA PHE A 626 5.44 27.96 -28.58
C PHE A 626 3.95 28.32 -28.47
N ASN A 627 3.08 27.35 -28.25
CA ASN A 627 1.65 27.57 -28.21
C ASN A 627 1.30 28.66 -27.18
N GLN A 628 0.50 29.66 -27.63
CA GLN A 628 0.03 30.77 -26.80
C GLN A 628 1.15 31.69 -26.25
N CYS A 629 2.31 31.77 -26.93
CA CYS A 629 3.32 32.81 -26.66
C CYS A 629 2.86 34.15 -27.33
N SER A 630 1.81 34.75 -26.77
CA SER A 630 1.08 35.85 -27.41
C SER A 630 1.88 37.15 -27.55
N SER A 631 2.92 37.39 -26.74
CA SER A 631 3.80 38.56 -26.81
C SER A 631 5.06 38.33 -27.65
N LEU A 632 5.32 37.14 -28.14
CA LEU A 632 6.52 36.79 -28.89
C LEU A 632 6.51 37.48 -30.25
N ILE A 633 7.48 38.38 -30.50
CA ILE A 633 7.52 39.23 -31.69
C ILE A 633 8.26 38.54 -32.85
N SER A 634 9.35 37.85 -32.53
CA SER A 634 10.19 37.12 -33.48
C SER A 634 10.80 35.88 -32.85
N LEU A 635 11.17 34.93 -33.69
CA LEU A 635 11.92 33.73 -33.31
C LEU A 635 13.41 33.91 -33.67
N PRO A 636 14.36 33.30 -32.93
CA PRO A 636 15.72 33.11 -33.42
C PRO A 636 15.72 32.21 -34.69
N ASP A 637 16.86 32.07 -35.34
CA ASP A 637 16.96 31.24 -36.54
C ASP A 637 16.86 29.74 -36.20
N ILE A 638 15.69 29.16 -36.45
CA ILE A 638 15.39 27.75 -36.26
C ILE A 638 15.37 26.94 -37.56
N SER A 639 15.86 27.54 -38.68
CA SER A 639 15.85 26.90 -40.00
C SER A 639 16.68 25.62 -40.07
N ASN A 640 17.70 25.52 -39.24
CA ASN A 640 18.61 24.36 -39.16
C ASN A 640 18.20 23.26 -38.18
N TRP A 641 17.05 23.39 -37.57
CA TRP A 641 16.56 22.33 -36.67
C TRP A 641 16.30 21.04 -37.44
N GLY A 642 16.85 19.92 -36.95
CA GLY A 642 16.60 18.59 -37.50
C GLY A 642 15.21 18.08 -37.09
N THR A 643 14.33 17.89 -38.08
CA THR A 643 12.93 17.47 -37.81
C THR A 643 12.63 16.09 -38.35
N THR A 644 13.66 15.31 -38.72
CA THR A 644 13.52 14.00 -39.39
C THR A 644 12.76 12.97 -38.56
N ASN A 645 12.84 13.04 -37.21
CA ASN A 645 12.19 12.12 -36.32
C ASN A 645 10.90 12.66 -35.69
N VAL A 646 10.58 13.93 -35.96
CA VAL A 646 9.38 14.56 -35.39
C VAL A 646 8.12 13.90 -35.98
N ASN A 647 7.27 13.38 -35.11
CA ASN A 647 5.98 12.79 -35.46
C ASN A 647 4.78 13.69 -35.09
N ASN A 648 4.99 14.66 -34.18
CA ASN A 648 3.94 15.54 -33.67
C ASN A 648 4.38 17.01 -33.67
N MET A 649 3.70 17.86 -34.48
CA MET A 649 3.85 19.30 -34.53
C MET A 649 2.54 20.05 -34.30
N LYS A 650 1.56 19.37 -33.67
CA LYS A 650 0.25 19.96 -33.36
C LYS A 650 0.43 21.24 -32.54
N ARG A 651 -0.23 22.35 -32.95
CA ARG A 651 -0.23 23.64 -32.26
C ARG A 651 1.16 24.26 -32.03
N LEU A 652 2.15 23.96 -32.86
CA LEU A 652 3.56 24.37 -32.64
C LEU A 652 3.69 25.87 -32.37
N PHE A 653 3.00 26.75 -33.16
CA PHE A 653 2.94 28.19 -33.02
C PHE A 653 1.52 28.72 -32.81
N ASP A 654 0.58 27.86 -32.39
CA ASP A 654 -0.82 28.22 -32.20
C ASP A 654 -0.95 29.44 -31.27
N GLN A 655 -1.70 30.46 -31.68
CA GLN A 655 -1.96 31.68 -30.90
C GLN A 655 -0.69 32.54 -30.58
N CYS A 656 0.35 32.47 -31.38
CA CYS A 656 1.46 33.44 -31.34
C CYS A 656 1.01 34.74 -32.01
N SER A 657 0.10 35.48 -31.38
CA SER A 657 -0.62 36.59 -32.00
C SER A 657 0.25 37.80 -32.34
N SER A 658 1.38 38.02 -31.64
CA SER A 658 2.32 39.10 -31.89
C SER A 658 3.46 38.72 -32.83
N LEU A 659 3.56 37.47 -33.26
CA LEU A 659 4.66 37.00 -34.12
C LEU A 659 4.55 37.66 -35.52
N ILE A 660 5.53 38.49 -35.86
CA ILE A 660 5.51 39.26 -37.11
C ILE A 660 6.24 38.54 -38.23
N THR A 661 7.39 37.96 -37.90
CA THR A 661 8.28 37.29 -38.86
C THR A 661 8.87 36.04 -38.28
N MET A 662 9.15 35.07 -39.13
CA MET A 662 9.93 33.89 -38.79
C MET A 662 10.89 33.54 -39.93
N TYR A 663 11.94 32.83 -39.57
CA TYR A 663 12.91 32.36 -40.57
C TYR A 663 12.29 31.30 -41.50
N ASN A 664 12.90 31.11 -42.65
CA ASN A 664 12.46 30.10 -43.60
C ASN A 664 12.75 28.69 -43.07
N ILE A 665 11.72 27.93 -42.91
CA ILE A 665 11.77 26.54 -42.37
C ILE A 665 11.56 25.49 -43.49
N SER A 666 11.75 25.85 -44.76
CA SER A 666 11.61 24.91 -45.89
C SER A 666 12.57 23.71 -45.84
N ASN A 667 13.61 23.77 -45.01
CA ASN A 667 14.55 22.67 -44.79
C ASN A 667 14.01 21.62 -43.80
N TRP A 668 12.90 21.90 -43.13
CA TRP A 668 12.34 20.94 -42.19
C TRP A 668 11.80 19.70 -42.91
N ASN A 669 12.23 18.52 -42.51
CA ASN A 669 11.70 17.28 -43.00
C ASN A 669 10.45 16.88 -42.17
N ILE A 670 9.29 16.98 -42.81
CA ILE A 670 8.00 16.67 -42.18
C ILE A 670 7.42 15.33 -42.61
N SER A 671 8.21 14.46 -43.24
CA SER A 671 7.74 13.17 -43.80
C SER A 671 7.18 12.20 -42.75
N LYS A 672 7.65 12.30 -41.53
CA LYS A 672 7.17 11.48 -40.39
C LYS A 672 6.10 12.16 -39.55
N VAL A 673 5.74 13.42 -39.84
CA VAL A 673 4.78 14.15 -39.03
C VAL A 673 3.36 13.62 -39.25
N ILE A 674 2.80 13.02 -38.20
CA ILE A 674 1.44 12.46 -38.19
C ILE A 674 0.42 13.56 -37.92
N THR A 675 0.71 14.44 -36.96
CA THR A 675 -0.19 15.52 -36.53
C THR A 675 0.45 16.87 -36.62
N ARG A 676 -0.18 17.80 -37.36
CA ARG A 676 0.22 19.20 -37.55
C ARG A 676 -0.96 20.17 -37.49
N GLU A 677 -2.05 19.75 -36.84
CA GLU A 677 -3.26 20.55 -36.70
C GLU A 677 -2.97 21.84 -35.95
N PHE A 678 -3.58 22.94 -36.40
CA PHE A 678 -3.50 24.26 -35.78
C PHE A 678 -2.08 24.83 -35.63
N MET A 679 -1.12 24.39 -36.47
CA MET A 679 0.29 24.75 -36.33
C MET A 679 0.51 26.30 -36.31
N PHE A 680 -0.25 27.08 -37.08
CA PHE A 680 -0.20 28.54 -37.15
C PHE A 680 -1.56 29.18 -36.86
N ARG A 681 -2.48 28.51 -36.20
CA ARG A 681 -3.80 29.07 -35.89
C ARG A 681 -3.65 30.35 -35.06
N GLU A 682 -4.39 31.40 -35.43
CA GLU A 682 -4.41 32.69 -34.72
C GLU A 682 -3.06 33.41 -34.62
N CYS A 683 -2.10 33.15 -35.52
CA CYS A 683 -0.90 33.96 -35.71
C CYS A 683 -1.23 35.24 -36.51
N ILE A 684 -2.07 36.12 -35.97
CA ILE A 684 -2.74 37.22 -36.67
C ILE A 684 -1.79 38.29 -37.15
N SER A 685 -0.59 38.45 -36.57
CA SER A 685 0.43 39.44 -36.98
C SER A 685 1.43 38.90 -37.99
N LEU A 686 1.41 37.60 -38.29
CA LEU A 686 2.38 36.94 -39.16
C LEU A 686 2.17 37.37 -40.62
N LYS A 687 3.18 38.02 -41.21
CA LYS A 687 3.08 38.58 -42.56
C LYS A 687 3.11 37.54 -43.67
N SER A 688 3.77 36.42 -43.44
CA SER A 688 3.80 35.29 -44.37
C SER A 688 4.05 33.97 -43.62
N ILE A 689 3.41 32.92 -44.07
CA ILE A 689 3.70 31.56 -43.58
C ILE A 689 4.87 31.01 -44.41
N PRO A 690 5.94 30.47 -43.79
CA PRO A 690 7.03 29.84 -44.52
C PRO A 690 6.57 28.62 -45.28
N ASP A 691 7.25 28.31 -46.37
CA ASP A 691 6.99 27.09 -47.14
C ASP A 691 7.39 25.83 -46.33
N ILE A 692 6.43 24.97 -46.10
CA ILE A 692 6.58 23.70 -45.41
C ILE A 692 6.13 22.53 -46.29
N SER A 693 6.19 22.68 -47.60
CA SER A 693 5.63 21.70 -48.55
C SER A 693 6.54 20.48 -48.82
N LYS A 694 7.75 20.41 -48.22
CA LYS A 694 8.72 19.34 -48.49
C LYS A 694 8.60 18.16 -47.51
#